data_1d9d3f7ca6c02e2ef7ee2e766a25f3c9
#
_entry.id   1d9d3f7ca6c02e2ef7ee2e766a25f3c9
#
_cell.length_a   1.000
_cell.length_b   1.000
_cell.length_c   1.000
_cell.angle_alpha   90.00
_cell.angle_beta   90.00
_cell.angle_gamma   90.00
#
_symmetry.space_group_name_H-M   'P 1'
#
loop_
_entity.id
_entity.type
_entity.pdbx_description
1 polymer ?
#
loop_
_entity_poly.entity_id
_entity_poly.type
_entity_poly.pdbx_seq_one_letter_code
_entity_poly.pdbx_strand_id
1 'polypeptide(L)'
;MSTAVLAACSSGNGNKEATKPVTYAYVFSSDPATLDYTVSSTKGTKQITGNVIDGLLENDQYGNLVPSVAEDWTVSKDGLTYTYKIRQGIKWYTNEGEEYGEVKAQDFVTGLKHAADKKSQALYLVQDSIKGLDDYVNGKTTDFSTVGVKATDDYTVVYTLNHPESFWNSKTTMGVLAPISEDFLASKGDDFGKATDVTSILYNGAYLLKGLTSKSSIEMTKNQNYWDKQNVFIDDIKLSYFDGQDADSLGRGFDEGHYPAAPLFKNSANYERLKEKYKDNIIYSQQQGTTFYISTNIDRVAYNHTAKTSDAEKTSTKKALLNKDFRQALAFAADRKAALSQVFGDEVAPRKLRTSFTPPTFVQVGEQSFGQVAKAELDKLDGVWKDVNLDDAQDSLHNVDKAKAKFEAAKKTLQADGVQFPIHLDIPVSSTRPEFVRQTQSYKQSVEEAIGADNVVVDIQQVSDDELASMTILATSNTNTDWDINANSGWGPDYADPSTYLDIFDPTSGPNLLGSLGVAPGTDSSAIKAVGLDKFKELITDASDEKINLEKRYAKYAKAQAWLTDSALVIPVHSDGAQMLVTKKVLGTGAGGWVGDKTSEHSYKYLKLQDKIVTTKEMDEFRKKFADEKAKSNADYQKNLDRHIQD
;
A
#
# COMPACT_ATOMS: atom_id res chain seq x y z
N MET A 1 -81.55 2.97 -29.18
CA MET A 1 -80.44 2.61 -30.02
C MET A 1 -79.18 2.90 -29.22
N SER A 2 -78.62 1.86 -28.58
CA SER A 2 -77.44 2.00 -27.76
C SER A 2 -76.22 1.43 -28.51
N THR A 3 -75.27 2.24 -28.78
CA THR A 3 -74.00 1.86 -29.42
C THR A 3 -73.00 1.49 -28.35
N ALA A 4 -72.64 0.22 -28.28
CA ALA A 4 -71.55 -0.27 -27.43
C ALA A 4 -70.21 -0.01 -28.09
N VAL A 5 -69.30 0.66 -27.38
CA VAL A 5 -67.86 0.84 -27.77
C VAL A 5 -67.07 -0.28 -27.14
N LEU A 6 -66.54 -1.16 -27.96
CA LEU A 6 -65.53 -2.16 -27.57
C LEU A 6 -64.17 -1.48 -27.38
N ALA A 7 -63.67 -1.44 -26.14
CA ALA A 7 -62.31 -1.10 -25.86
C ALA A 7 -61.42 -2.34 -26.07
N ALA A 8 -60.59 -2.31 -27.08
CA ALA A 8 -59.56 -3.31 -27.31
C ALA A 8 -58.36 -3.03 -26.35
N CYS A 9 -58.13 -3.92 -25.37
CA CYS A 9 -56.93 -3.97 -24.60
C CYS A 9 -55.79 -4.50 -25.48
N SER A 10 -54.94 -3.59 -25.95
CA SER A 10 -53.66 -3.93 -26.55
C SER A 10 -52.69 -4.27 -25.42
N SER A 11 -52.42 -5.54 -25.20
CA SER A 11 -51.31 -6.02 -24.40
C SER A 11 -50.00 -5.73 -25.15
N GLY A 12 -49.38 -4.61 -24.84
CA GLY A 12 -48.05 -4.31 -25.30
C GLY A 12 -47.04 -5.22 -24.61
N ASN A 13 -46.60 -6.26 -25.30
CA ASN A 13 -45.39 -6.99 -24.98
C ASN A 13 -44.21 -6.03 -25.25
N GLY A 14 -43.80 -5.29 -24.24
CA GLY A 14 -42.53 -4.58 -24.27
C GLY A 14 -41.41 -5.62 -24.26
N ASN A 15 -40.88 -5.94 -25.42
CA ASN A 15 -39.54 -6.54 -25.51
C ASN A 15 -38.59 -5.62 -24.76
N LYS A 16 -38.20 -5.97 -23.55
CA LYS A 16 -36.99 -5.44 -22.95
C LYS A 16 -35.86 -5.93 -23.86
N GLU A 17 -35.31 -5.03 -24.68
CA GLU A 17 -34.01 -5.29 -25.31
C GLU A 17 -33.07 -5.74 -24.19
N ALA A 18 -32.51 -6.93 -24.32
CA ALA A 18 -31.50 -7.43 -23.41
C ALA A 18 -30.35 -6.45 -23.48
N THR A 19 -30.12 -5.69 -22.41
CA THR A 19 -28.98 -4.77 -22.31
C THR A 19 -27.72 -5.60 -22.49
N LYS A 20 -26.83 -5.16 -23.40
CA LYS A 20 -25.58 -5.83 -23.66
C LYS A 20 -24.78 -5.92 -22.36
N PRO A 21 -24.19 -7.11 -22.01
CA PRO A 21 -23.42 -7.24 -20.78
C PRO A 21 -22.24 -6.25 -20.77
N VAL A 22 -22.02 -5.62 -19.62
CA VAL A 22 -20.91 -4.69 -19.41
C VAL A 22 -19.64 -5.48 -19.12
N THR A 23 -18.68 -5.43 -20.05
CA THR A 23 -17.42 -6.14 -19.91
C THR A 23 -16.28 -5.17 -19.56
N TYR A 24 -15.53 -5.50 -18.52
CA TYR A 24 -14.25 -4.87 -18.21
C TYR A 24 -13.13 -5.76 -18.77
N ALA A 25 -12.50 -5.32 -19.85
CA ALA A 25 -11.34 -5.99 -20.44
C ALA A 25 -10.08 -5.20 -20.09
N TYR A 26 -9.04 -5.88 -19.57
CA TYR A 26 -7.75 -5.25 -19.26
C TYR A 26 -6.62 -6.29 -19.23
N VAL A 27 -5.55 -5.99 -18.50
CA VAL A 27 -4.37 -6.86 -18.41
C VAL A 27 -4.03 -7.23 -16.97
N PHE A 28 -3.31 -8.36 -16.83
CA PHE A 28 -2.62 -8.76 -15.60
C PHE A 28 -1.16 -9.09 -15.92
N SER A 29 -0.25 -8.93 -14.94
CA SER A 29 1.19 -9.06 -15.17
C SER A 29 1.84 -10.23 -14.42
N SER A 30 1.12 -10.87 -13.50
CA SER A 30 1.64 -12.02 -12.76
C SER A 30 0.53 -13.04 -12.49
N ASP A 31 0.84 -14.30 -12.72
CA ASP A 31 -0.05 -15.40 -12.36
C ASP A 31 -0.24 -15.46 -10.84
N PRO A 32 -1.39 -15.94 -10.34
CA PRO A 32 -1.55 -16.26 -8.93
C PRO A 32 -0.61 -17.41 -8.55
N ALA A 33 0.09 -17.27 -7.42
CA ALA A 33 0.90 -18.35 -6.87
C ALA A 33 0.01 -19.52 -6.40
N THR A 34 -1.17 -19.17 -5.90
CA THR A 34 -2.23 -20.08 -5.44
C THR A 34 -3.56 -19.34 -5.44
N LEU A 35 -4.68 -20.05 -5.46
CA LEU A 35 -6.01 -19.50 -5.15
C LEU A 35 -6.35 -19.61 -3.65
N ASP A 36 -5.47 -20.20 -2.82
CA ASP A 36 -5.62 -20.20 -1.38
C ASP A 36 -5.37 -18.78 -0.82
N TYR A 37 -6.47 -18.06 -0.69
CA TYR A 37 -6.51 -16.66 -0.27
C TYR A 37 -6.12 -16.44 1.19
N THR A 38 -6.11 -17.51 2.02
CA THR A 38 -5.69 -17.41 3.40
C THR A 38 -4.17 -17.57 3.56
N VAL A 39 -3.50 -18.14 2.57
CA VAL A 39 -2.06 -18.46 2.62
C VAL A 39 -1.21 -17.47 1.86
N SER A 40 -1.68 -16.97 0.71
CA SER A 40 -0.91 -16.07 -0.15
C SER A 40 -1.40 -14.63 -0.09
N SER A 41 -0.46 -13.69 0.07
CA SER A 41 -0.68 -12.25 -0.01
C SER A 41 -0.15 -11.62 -1.30
N THR A 42 0.24 -12.43 -2.30
CA THR A 42 0.81 -11.93 -3.56
C THR A 42 -0.22 -11.18 -4.41
N LYS A 43 0.25 -10.19 -5.18
CA LYS A 43 -0.59 -9.36 -6.06
C LYS A 43 -1.42 -10.19 -7.04
N GLY A 44 -0.83 -11.23 -7.66
CA GLY A 44 -1.54 -12.10 -8.60
C GLY A 44 -2.70 -12.86 -7.96
N THR A 45 -2.52 -13.36 -6.72
CA THR A 45 -3.60 -13.99 -5.95
C THR A 45 -4.69 -12.98 -5.59
N LYS A 46 -4.33 -11.83 -5.00
CA LYS A 46 -5.28 -10.79 -4.57
C LYS A 46 -6.12 -10.22 -5.70
N GLN A 47 -5.58 -10.10 -6.91
CA GLN A 47 -6.31 -9.61 -8.08
C GLN A 47 -7.52 -10.50 -8.44
N ILE A 48 -7.45 -11.78 -8.12
CA ILE A 48 -8.58 -12.73 -8.27
C ILE A 48 -9.41 -12.76 -6.99
N THR A 49 -8.78 -13.13 -5.88
CA THR A 49 -9.47 -13.48 -4.63
C THR A 49 -10.18 -12.28 -4.00
N GLY A 50 -9.66 -11.05 -4.17
CA GLY A 50 -10.35 -9.83 -3.76
C GLY A 50 -11.69 -9.56 -4.47
N ASN A 51 -12.00 -10.28 -5.55
CA ASN A 51 -13.27 -10.17 -6.27
C ASN A 51 -14.22 -11.34 -6.04
N VAL A 52 -13.69 -12.48 -5.66
CA VAL A 52 -14.46 -13.73 -5.57
C VAL A 52 -14.69 -14.19 -4.13
N ILE A 53 -13.98 -13.58 -3.16
CA ILE A 53 -14.12 -13.86 -1.71
C ILE A 53 -14.47 -12.58 -0.96
N ASP A 54 -15.45 -12.67 -0.08
CA ASP A 54 -15.81 -11.62 0.88
C ASP A 54 -15.35 -12.01 2.29
N GLY A 55 -14.73 -11.06 2.99
CA GLY A 55 -14.39 -11.13 4.41
C GLY A 55 -15.45 -10.47 5.29
N LEU A 56 -15.12 -10.23 6.58
CA LEU A 56 -16.03 -9.61 7.54
C LEU A 56 -16.42 -8.19 7.14
N LEU A 57 -15.43 -7.36 6.79
CA LEU A 57 -15.60 -5.97 6.39
C LEU A 57 -14.94 -5.72 5.03
N GLU A 58 -15.30 -4.60 4.41
CA GLU A 58 -14.68 -4.12 3.16
C GLU A 58 -14.53 -2.60 3.19
N ASN A 59 -13.84 -2.02 2.19
CA ASN A 59 -13.68 -0.58 2.07
C ASN A 59 -14.74 0.01 1.14
N ASP A 60 -15.37 1.13 1.54
CA ASP A 60 -16.17 1.96 0.66
C ASP A 60 -15.31 2.78 -0.32
N GLN A 61 -15.95 3.62 -1.13
CA GLN A 61 -15.28 4.51 -2.08
C GLN A 61 -14.38 5.58 -1.44
N TYR A 62 -14.56 5.87 -0.15
CA TYR A 62 -13.77 6.84 0.61
C TYR A 62 -12.69 6.18 1.47
N GLY A 63 -12.63 4.85 1.49
CA GLY A 63 -11.68 4.06 2.28
C GLY A 63 -12.12 3.80 3.72
N ASN A 64 -13.39 4.09 4.08
CA ASN A 64 -13.93 3.69 5.37
C ASN A 64 -14.29 2.20 5.35
N LEU A 65 -14.17 1.56 6.52
CA LEU A 65 -14.57 0.17 6.68
C LEU A 65 -16.08 0.06 6.85
N VAL A 66 -16.69 -0.73 6.00
CA VAL A 66 -18.15 -0.95 6.00
C VAL A 66 -18.47 -2.44 6.13
N PRO A 67 -19.67 -2.79 6.64
CA PRO A 67 -20.14 -4.17 6.71
C PRO A 67 -20.09 -4.90 5.36
N SER A 68 -19.56 -6.14 5.36
CA SER A 68 -19.58 -7.07 4.24
C SER A 68 -20.30 -8.36 4.64
N VAL A 69 -19.59 -9.49 4.85
CA VAL A 69 -20.21 -10.72 5.41
C VAL A 69 -20.72 -10.46 6.83
N ALA A 70 -20.01 -9.68 7.64
CA ALA A 70 -20.58 -9.19 8.89
C ALA A 70 -21.61 -8.08 8.59
N GLU A 71 -22.78 -8.13 9.21
CA GLU A 71 -23.77 -7.06 9.13
C GLU A 71 -23.51 -5.95 10.17
N ASP A 72 -22.85 -6.29 11.29
CA ASP A 72 -22.48 -5.37 12.36
C ASP A 72 -21.34 -5.97 13.21
N TRP A 73 -20.71 -5.14 14.03
CA TRP A 73 -19.69 -5.57 14.99
C TRP A 73 -19.74 -4.75 16.26
N THR A 74 -19.13 -5.28 17.32
CA THR A 74 -18.91 -4.57 18.58
C THR A 74 -17.51 -4.85 19.09
N VAL A 75 -16.99 -3.94 19.92
CA VAL A 75 -15.71 -4.08 20.60
C VAL A 75 -15.90 -3.81 22.10
N SER A 76 -15.26 -4.60 22.94
CA SER A 76 -15.25 -4.39 24.40
C SER A 76 -14.55 -3.08 24.77
N LYS A 77 -14.89 -2.50 25.93
CA LYS A 77 -14.27 -1.25 26.42
C LYS A 77 -12.74 -1.30 26.53
N ASP A 78 -12.20 -2.47 26.84
CA ASP A 78 -10.75 -2.67 26.90
C ASP A 78 -10.10 -2.86 25.54
N GLY A 79 -10.89 -2.89 24.46
CA GLY A 79 -10.41 -3.06 23.09
C GLY A 79 -9.89 -4.44 22.76
N LEU A 80 -10.13 -5.45 23.63
CA LEU A 80 -9.56 -6.80 23.48
C LEU A 80 -10.49 -7.79 22.78
N THR A 81 -11.80 -7.55 22.79
CA THR A 81 -12.78 -8.50 22.25
C THR A 81 -13.61 -7.84 21.16
N TYR A 82 -13.53 -8.40 19.97
CA TYR A 82 -14.31 -8.00 18.80
C TYR A 82 -15.34 -9.08 18.49
N THR A 83 -16.61 -8.70 18.43
CA THR A 83 -17.74 -9.61 18.12
C THR A 83 -18.38 -9.17 16.83
N TYR A 84 -18.42 -10.05 15.83
CA TYR A 84 -19.03 -9.81 14.52
C TYR A 84 -20.29 -10.64 14.36
N LYS A 85 -21.37 -10.00 13.92
CA LYS A 85 -22.62 -10.66 13.53
C LYS A 85 -22.57 -10.96 12.04
N ILE A 86 -22.60 -12.23 11.71
CA ILE A 86 -22.60 -12.70 10.31
C ILE A 86 -24.00 -12.53 9.73
N ARG A 87 -24.06 -11.95 8.54
CA ARG A 87 -25.30 -11.77 7.78
C ARG A 87 -25.88 -13.12 7.40
N GLN A 88 -27.13 -13.37 7.76
CA GLN A 88 -27.83 -14.61 7.40
C GLN A 88 -28.12 -14.68 5.90
N GLY A 89 -28.10 -15.86 5.33
CA GLY A 89 -28.45 -16.11 3.94
C GLY A 89 -27.33 -15.88 2.93
N ILE A 90 -26.11 -15.49 3.37
CA ILE A 90 -24.95 -15.50 2.48
C ILE A 90 -24.57 -16.94 2.19
N LYS A 91 -24.33 -17.26 0.90
CA LYS A 91 -24.07 -18.62 0.46
C LYS A 91 -22.67 -18.77 -0.13
N TRP A 92 -22.16 -19.98 -0.01
CA TRP A 92 -21.05 -20.47 -0.82
C TRP A 92 -21.56 -20.97 -2.17
N TYR A 93 -20.83 -20.68 -3.22
CA TYR A 93 -21.13 -21.10 -4.59
C TYR A 93 -19.96 -21.84 -5.20
N THR A 94 -20.25 -22.75 -6.15
CA THR A 94 -19.25 -23.31 -7.06
C THR A 94 -18.85 -22.25 -8.12
N ASN A 95 -17.80 -22.52 -8.89
CA ASN A 95 -17.44 -21.68 -10.05
C ASN A 95 -18.59 -21.57 -11.09
N GLU A 96 -19.52 -22.51 -11.14
CA GLU A 96 -20.71 -22.47 -12.02
C GLU A 96 -21.88 -21.68 -11.41
N GLY A 97 -21.77 -21.25 -10.15
CA GLY A 97 -22.80 -20.47 -9.45
C GLY A 97 -23.87 -21.36 -8.79
N GLU A 98 -23.59 -22.63 -8.65
CA GLU A 98 -24.45 -23.56 -7.89
C GLU A 98 -24.23 -23.34 -6.40
N GLU A 99 -25.32 -23.32 -5.62
CA GLU A 99 -25.24 -23.18 -4.15
C GLU A 99 -24.61 -24.43 -3.54
N TYR A 100 -23.58 -24.24 -2.71
CA TYR A 100 -22.93 -25.31 -1.96
C TYR A 100 -23.40 -25.38 -0.50
N GLY A 101 -23.54 -24.22 0.15
CA GLY A 101 -23.96 -24.13 1.55
C GLY A 101 -24.05 -22.69 2.01
N GLU A 102 -24.30 -22.45 3.27
CA GLU A 102 -24.37 -21.12 3.88
C GLU A 102 -23.05 -20.76 4.55
N VAL A 103 -22.63 -19.49 4.40
CA VAL A 103 -21.47 -18.96 5.12
C VAL A 103 -21.83 -18.80 6.59
N LYS A 104 -21.04 -19.39 7.48
CA LYS A 104 -21.25 -19.40 8.92
C LYS A 104 -20.05 -18.84 9.69
N ALA A 105 -20.27 -18.51 10.95
CA ALA A 105 -19.21 -18.05 11.86
C ALA A 105 -18.05 -19.06 11.98
N GLN A 106 -18.35 -20.37 11.94
CA GLN A 106 -17.34 -21.42 11.97
C GLN A 106 -16.36 -21.35 10.79
N ASP A 107 -16.79 -20.87 9.62
CA ASP A 107 -15.94 -20.76 8.45
C ASP A 107 -14.75 -19.80 8.67
N PHE A 108 -14.93 -18.76 9.50
CA PHE A 108 -13.86 -17.86 9.89
C PHE A 108 -12.85 -18.51 10.85
N VAL A 109 -13.31 -19.38 11.74
CA VAL A 109 -12.46 -20.19 12.61
C VAL A 109 -11.63 -21.17 11.77
N THR A 110 -12.29 -21.84 10.82
CA THR A 110 -11.67 -22.77 9.87
C THR A 110 -10.62 -22.07 9.00
N GLY A 111 -10.92 -20.88 8.48
CA GLY A 111 -9.99 -20.09 7.65
C GLY A 111 -8.72 -19.72 8.40
N LEU A 112 -8.83 -19.19 9.62
CA LEU A 112 -7.66 -18.84 10.43
C LEU A 112 -6.85 -20.08 10.85
N LYS A 113 -7.52 -21.19 11.19
CA LYS A 113 -6.85 -22.45 11.49
C LYS A 113 -6.06 -22.96 10.30
N HIS A 114 -6.65 -22.94 9.13
CA HIS A 114 -5.99 -23.35 7.88
C HIS A 114 -4.79 -22.45 7.57
N ALA A 115 -4.92 -21.12 7.70
CA ALA A 115 -3.81 -20.18 7.54
C ALA A 115 -2.64 -20.50 8.49
N ALA A 116 -2.94 -20.83 9.76
CA ALA A 116 -1.94 -21.19 10.75
C ALA A 116 -1.26 -22.53 10.43
N ASP A 117 -2.05 -23.58 10.11
CA ASP A 117 -1.55 -24.91 9.78
C ASP A 117 -0.66 -24.90 8.53
N LYS A 118 -1.01 -24.10 7.51
CA LYS A 118 -0.25 -23.95 6.27
C LYS A 118 0.87 -22.89 6.35
N LYS A 119 1.06 -22.25 7.51
CA LYS A 119 2.08 -21.21 7.74
C LYS A 119 1.97 -20.09 6.70
N SER A 120 0.80 -19.48 6.62
CA SER A 120 0.48 -18.38 5.72
C SER A 120 1.55 -17.29 5.69
N GLN A 121 1.86 -16.78 4.51
CA GLN A 121 2.75 -15.63 4.33
C GLN A 121 2.26 -14.36 5.04
N ALA A 122 0.95 -14.27 5.31
CA ALA A 122 0.31 -13.13 5.95
C ALA A 122 0.11 -13.32 7.48
N LEU A 123 0.63 -14.39 8.09
CA LEU A 123 0.49 -14.61 9.54
C LEU A 123 1.09 -13.48 10.37
N TYR A 124 2.18 -12.86 9.93
CA TYR A 124 2.82 -11.74 10.64
C TYR A 124 1.84 -10.59 10.96
N LEU A 125 0.77 -10.45 10.17
CA LEU A 125 -0.26 -9.42 10.40
C LEU A 125 -1.12 -9.69 11.64
N VAL A 126 -1.29 -10.96 12.03
CA VAL A 126 -2.30 -11.38 13.03
C VAL A 126 -1.73 -12.28 14.14
N GLN A 127 -0.54 -12.84 13.95
CA GLN A 127 0.03 -13.83 14.86
C GLN A 127 0.21 -13.30 16.29
N ASP A 128 0.77 -12.09 16.42
CA ASP A 128 0.94 -11.42 17.72
C ASP A 128 -0.35 -10.75 18.22
N SER A 129 -1.29 -10.49 17.32
CA SER A 129 -2.55 -9.81 17.64
C SER A 129 -3.53 -10.75 18.33
N ILE A 130 -3.75 -11.94 17.77
CA ILE A 130 -4.77 -12.87 18.25
C ILE A 130 -4.22 -13.71 19.41
N LYS A 131 -4.95 -13.71 20.53
CA LYS A 131 -4.58 -14.47 21.73
C LYS A 131 -4.30 -15.93 21.41
N GLY A 132 -3.14 -16.43 21.84
CA GLY A 132 -2.75 -17.83 21.70
C GLY A 132 -2.36 -18.29 20.29
N LEU A 133 -2.49 -17.43 19.26
CA LEU A 133 -2.14 -17.80 17.89
C LEU A 133 -0.63 -18.03 17.73
N ASP A 134 0.21 -17.19 18.34
CA ASP A 134 1.67 -17.38 18.34
C ASP A 134 2.09 -18.72 18.95
N ASP A 135 1.49 -19.09 20.07
CA ASP A 135 1.78 -20.38 20.72
C ASP A 135 1.38 -21.57 19.85
N TYR A 136 0.26 -21.45 19.11
CA TYR A 136 -0.19 -22.49 18.18
C TYR A 136 0.75 -22.59 16.95
N VAL A 137 1.06 -21.48 16.30
CA VAL A 137 1.92 -21.43 15.10
C VAL A 137 3.33 -21.93 15.38
N ASN A 138 3.88 -21.62 16.58
CA ASN A 138 5.21 -22.05 17.01
C ASN A 138 5.23 -23.46 17.65
N GLY A 139 4.09 -24.17 17.67
CA GLY A 139 4.01 -25.55 18.15
C GLY A 139 4.12 -25.73 19.66
N LYS A 140 3.93 -24.65 20.45
CA LYS A 140 3.84 -24.75 21.92
C LYS A 140 2.54 -25.43 22.35
N THR A 141 1.51 -25.38 21.55
CA THR A 141 0.25 -26.12 21.69
C THR A 141 -0.22 -26.61 20.32
N THR A 142 -0.93 -27.74 20.29
CA THR A 142 -1.62 -28.28 19.11
C THR A 142 -3.14 -28.09 19.20
N ASP A 143 -3.63 -27.56 20.31
CA ASP A 143 -5.04 -27.30 20.54
C ASP A 143 -5.46 -25.93 20.06
N PHE A 144 -6.05 -25.86 18.84
CA PHE A 144 -6.53 -24.60 18.25
C PHE A 144 -7.66 -23.95 19.06
N SER A 145 -8.36 -24.70 19.93
CA SER A 145 -9.42 -24.13 20.79
C SER A 145 -8.89 -23.08 21.79
N THR A 146 -7.56 -23.07 22.03
CA THR A 146 -6.87 -22.07 22.87
C THR A 146 -6.66 -20.74 22.15
N VAL A 147 -6.80 -20.70 20.81
CA VAL A 147 -6.66 -19.50 19.99
C VAL A 147 -7.90 -18.61 20.16
N GLY A 148 -7.67 -17.31 20.21
CA GLY A 148 -8.69 -16.28 20.45
C GLY A 148 -9.64 -16.03 19.27
N VAL A 149 -10.09 -17.07 18.58
CA VAL A 149 -11.16 -17.01 17.58
C VAL A 149 -12.20 -18.08 17.88
N LYS A 150 -13.48 -17.71 17.94
CA LYS A 150 -14.57 -18.65 18.27
C LYS A 150 -15.85 -18.31 17.54
N ALA A 151 -16.55 -19.32 17.00
CA ALA A 151 -17.95 -19.25 16.65
C ALA A 151 -18.77 -19.55 17.93
N THR A 152 -19.52 -18.57 18.42
CA THR A 152 -20.39 -18.75 19.60
C THR A 152 -21.75 -19.30 19.23
N ASP A 153 -22.17 -19.09 17.99
CA ASP A 153 -23.32 -19.67 17.30
C ASP A 153 -23.06 -19.63 15.79
N ASP A 154 -24.03 -20.04 14.97
CA ASP A 154 -23.89 -20.09 13.52
C ASP A 154 -23.58 -18.73 12.87
N TYR A 155 -23.92 -17.61 13.52
CA TYR A 155 -23.84 -16.26 12.97
C TYR A 155 -23.08 -15.26 13.86
N THR A 156 -22.33 -15.73 14.84
CA THR A 156 -21.54 -14.86 15.71
C THR A 156 -20.11 -15.38 15.82
N VAL A 157 -19.14 -14.62 15.29
CA VAL A 157 -17.72 -14.91 15.46
C VAL A 157 -17.09 -13.87 16.38
N VAL A 158 -16.25 -14.35 17.31
CA VAL A 158 -15.59 -13.53 18.32
C VAL A 158 -14.09 -13.69 18.19
N TYR A 159 -13.38 -12.55 18.11
CA TYR A 159 -11.93 -12.48 18.21
C TYR A 159 -11.51 -11.88 19.55
N THR A 160 -10.54 -12.52 20.20
CA THR A 160 -9.90 -12.02 21.42
C THR A 160 -8.45 -11.72 21.13
N LEU A 161 -8.03 -10.49 21.39
CA LEU A 161 -6.68 -10.01 21.11
C LEU A 161 -5.79 -10.09 22.35
N ASN A 162 -4.47 -10.12 22.14
CA ASN A 162 -3.45 -10.03 23.19
C ASN A 162 -3.34 -8.61 23.76
N HIS A 163 -3.58 -7.61 22.93
CA HIS A 163 -3.55 -6.18 23.25
C HIS A 163 -4.56 -5.43 22.40
N PRO A 164 -5.06 -4.28 22.87
CA PRO A 164 -6.00 -3.49 22.10
C PRO A 164 -5.37 -2.95 20.81
N GLU A 165 -6.05 -3.15 19.68
CA GLU A 165 -5.68 -2.62 18.36
C GLU A 165 -6.85 -1.84 17.79
N SER A 166 -6.82 -0.52 17.87
CA SER A 166 -7.87 0.35 17.31
C SER A 166 -8.05 0.19 15.79
N PHE A 167 -7.04 -0.37 15.11
CA PHE A 167 -7.01 -0.65 13.67
C PHE A 167 -7.34 -2.11 13.32
N TRP A 168 -7.70 -2.95 14.29
CA TRP A 168 -7.98 -4.38 14.09
C TRP A 168 -8.95 -4.64 12.93
N ASN A 169 -10.02 -3.85 12.83
CA ASN A 169 -11.00 -4.01 11.77
C ASN A 169 -10.40 -3.91 10.35
N SER A 170 -9.33 -3.16 10.14
CA SER A 170 -8.67 -3.10 8.84
C SER A 170 -8.01 -4.43 8.45
N LYS A 171 -7.57 -5.22 9.43
CA LYS A 171 -7.00 -6.54 9.19
C LYS A 171 -8.06 -7.55 8.73
N THR A 172 -9.34 -7.35 9.10
CA THR A 172 -10.44 -8.24 8.67
C THR A 172 -10.78 -8.13 7.19
N THR A 173 -10.17 -7.19 6.47
CA THR A 173 -10.27 -7.08 5.01
C THR A 173 -9.20 -7.91 4.28
N MET A 174 -8.32 -8.61 5.02
CA MET A 174 -7.23 -9.43 4.48
C MET A 174 -7.64 -10.89 4.36
N GLY A 175 -7.12 -11.57 3.34
CA GLY A 175 -7.41 -12.98 3.07
C GLY A 175 -7.08 -13.92 4.23
N VAL A 176 -6.05 -13.63 5.03
CA VAL A 176 -5.67 -14.43 6.19
C VAL A 176 -6.78 -14.58 7.24
N LEU A 177 -7.75 -13.66 7.26
CA LEU A 177 -8.94 -13.68 8.12
C LEU A 177 -10.23 -13.98 7.35
N ALA A 178 -10.14 -14.39 6.08
CA ALA A 178 -11.30 -14.74 5.27
C ALA A 178 -11.87 -16.11 5.64
N PRO A 179 -13.18 -16.34 5.42
CA PRO A 179 -13.83 -17.61 5.76
C PRO A 179 -13.47 -18.73 4.79
N ILE A 180 -13.45 -19.97 5.26
CA ILE A 180 -13.36 -21.20 4.45
C ILE A 180 -14.42 -22.19 4.94
N SER A 181 -15.22 -22.76 4.02
CA SER A 181 -16.13 -23.87 4.34
C SER A 181 -15.35 -25.10 4.78
N GLU A 182 -15.59 -25.59 6.01
CA GLU A 182 -14.89 -26.75 6.60
C GLU A 182 -15.07 -28.02 5.78
N ASP A 183 -16.31 -28.32 5.38
CA ASP A 183 -16.62 -29.51 4.57
C ASP A 183 -15.95 -29.47 3.19
N PHE A 184 -15.90 -28.28 2.57
CA PHE A 184 -15.25 -28.13 1.28
C PHE A 184 -13.73 -28.26 1.40
N LEU A 185 -13.12 -27.62 2.40
CA LEU A 185 -11.69 -27.76 2.68
C LEU A 185 -11.30 -29.22 2.91
N ALA A 186 -12.09 -29.96 3.71
CA ALA A 186 -11.88 -31.38 3.95
C ALA A 186 -12.02 -32.22 2.67
N SER A 187 -12.95 -31.85 1.77
CA SER A 187 -13.17 -32.54 0.49
C SER A 187 -12.02 -32.34 -0.51
N LYS A 188 -11.35 -31.19 -0.48
CA LYS A 188 -10.24 -30.84 -1.38
C LYS A 188 -8.86 -31.25 -0.83
N GLY A 189 -8.69 -31.26 0.48
CA GLY A 189 -7.41 -31.57 1.11
C GLY A 189 -6.28 -30.68 0.57
N ASP A 190 -5.20 -31.29 0.07
CA ASP A 190 -4.05 -30.57 -0.47
C ASP A 190 -4.30 -29.91 -1.84
N ASP A 191 -5.40 -30.21 -2.52
CA ASP A 191 -5.80 -29.53 -3.76
C ASP A 191 -6.58 -28.22 -3.49
N PHE A 192 -6.90 -27.87 -2.24
CA PHE A 192 -7.53 -26.60 -1.92
C PHE A 192 -6.63 -25.44 -2.36
N GLY A 193 -7.21 -24.49 -3.10
CA GLY A 193 -6.51 -23.32 -3.60
C GLY A 193 -5.50 -23.56 -4.72
N LYS A 194 -5.55 -24.70 -5.41
CA LYS A 194 -4.66 -24.99 -6.53
C LYS A 194 -4.79 -23.96 -7.64
N ALA A 195 -3.70 -23.27 -7.97
CA ALA A 195 -3.68 -22.10 -8.84
C ALA A 195 -4.28 -22.31 -10.24
N THR A 196 -4.25 -23.53 -10.75
CA THR A 196 -4.73 -23.85 -12.12
C THR A 196 -6.13 -24.46 -12.16
N ASP A 197 -6.80 -24.58 -11.01
CA ASP A 197 -8.09 -25.23 -10.89
C ASP A 197 -9.14 -24.30 -10.27
N VAL A 198 -9.99 -23.72 -11.10
CA VAL A 198 -11.09 -22.83 -10.67
C VAL A 198 -12.10 -23.50 -9.75
N THR A 199 -12.12 -24.84 -9.69
CA THR A 199 -12.98 -25.63 -8.78
C THR A 199 -12.31 -25.91 -7.43
N SER A 200 -11.08 -25.44 -7.22
CA SER A 200 -10.30 -25.70 -5.99
C SER A 200 -10.70 -24.86 -4.79
N ILE A 201 -11.54 -23.82 -5.00
CA ILE A 201 -12.12 -22.97 -3.95
C ILE A 201 -13.64 -22.83 -4.16
N LEU A 202 -14.34 -22.41 -3.12
CA LEU A 202 -15.71 -21.89 -3.21
C LEU A 202 -15.72 -20.36 -3.31
N TYR A 203 -16.86 -19.81 -3.65
CA TYR A 203 -17.06 -18.40 -3.97
C TYR A 203 -18.20 -17.82 -3.13
N ASN A 204 -17.96 -16.71 -2.42
CA ASN A 204 -18.99 -15.96 -1.70
C ASN A 204 -19.02 -14.47 -2.08
N GLY A 205 -18.11 -14.05 -2.98
CA GLY A 205 -17.92 -12.66 -3.40
C GLY A 205 -18.77 -12.25 -4.62
N ALA A 206 -18.48 -11.04 -5.10
CA ALA A 206 -19.21 -10.39 -6.19
C ALA A 206 -19.09 -11.12 -7.55
N TYR A 207 -18.02 -11.90 -7.74
CA TYR A 207 -17.72 -12.59 -8.99
C TYR A 207 -17.41 -14.07 -8.77
N LEU A 208 -17.56 -14.86 -9.85
CA LEU A 208 -17.16 -16.26 -9.96
C LEU A 208 -16.01 -16.36 -10.95
N LEU A 209 -14.94 -17.07 -10.61
CA LEU A 209 -13.81 -17.34 -11.50
C LEU A 209 -14.22 -18.45 -12.49
N LYS A 210 -14.31 -18.09 -13.77
CA LYS A 210 -14.74 -19.00 -14.84
C LYS A 210 -13.58 -19.65 -15.57
N GLY A 211 -12.48 -18.94 -15.71
CA GLY A 211 -11.30 -19.41 -16.42
C GLY A 211 -10.02 -18.79 -15.88
N LEU A 212 -8.98 -19.62 -15.84
CA LEU A 212 -7.63 -19.21 -15.48
C LEU A 212 -6.62 -20.03 -16.30
N THR A 213 -5.94 -19.35 -17.20
CA THR A 213 -4.87 -19.94 -18.00
C THR A 213 -3.59 -19.15 -17.77
N SER A 214 -2.57 -19.84 -17.22
CA SER A 214 -1.26 -19.24 -16.89
C SER A 214 -0.68 -18.48 -18.07
N LYS A 215 -0.20 -17.26 -17.83
CA LYS A 215 0.38 -16.34 -18.83
C LYS A 215 -0.50 -16.16 -20.07
N SER A 216 -1.82 -16.21 -19.91
CA SER A 216 -2.78 -16.06 -21.00
C SER A 216 -4.01 -15.27 -20.58
N SER A 217 -4.91 -15.82 -19.75
CA SER A 217 -6.18 -15.17 -19.44
C SER A 217 -6.70 -15.47 -18.04
N ILE A 218 -7.42 -14.50 -17.48
CA ILE A 218 -8.26 -14.64 -16.28
C ILE A 218 -9.68 -14.16 -16.66
N GLU A 219 -10.68 -15.00 -16.42
CA GLU A 219 -12.08 -14.69 -16.73
C GLU A 219 -12.94 -14.83 -15.47
N MET A 220 -13.65 -13.76 -15.12
CA MET A 220 -14.61 -13.75 -14.02
C MET A 220 -15.96 -13.24 -14.52
N THR A 221 -17.05 -13.78 -13.97
CA THR A 221 -18.41 -13.37 -14.28
C THR A 221 -19.13 -12.97 -12.99
N LYS A 222 -19.99 -11.95 -13.08
CA LYS A 222 -20.83 -11.50 -11.97
C LYS A 222 -21.60 -12.67 -11.34
N ASN A 223 -21.49 -12.80 -10.03
CA ASN A 223 -22.30 -13.73 -9.26
C ASN A 223 -23.74 -13.19 -9.17
N GLN A 224 -24.66 -13.80 -9.93
CA GLN A 224 -26.06 -13.36 -9.99
C GLN A 224 -26.81 -13.57 -8.66
N ASN A 225 -26.27 -14.41 -7.78
CA ASN A 225 -26.84 -14.73 -6.47
C ASN A 225 -26.11 -13.97 -5.33
N TYR A 226 -25.17 -13.08 -5.66
CA TYR A 226 -24.45 -12.30 -4.67
C TYR A 226 -25.39 -11.43 -3.84
N TRP A 227 -25.17 -11.38 -2.54
CA TRP A 227 -26.07 -10.68 -1.59
C TRP A 227 -26.16 -9.17 -1.88
N ASP A 228 -25.06 -8.54 -2.33
CA ASP A 228 -24.97 -7.12 -2.66
C ASP A 228 -24.86 -6.86 -4.18
N LYS A 229 -25.49 -7.68 -4.99
CA LYS A 229 -25.43 -7.62 -6.46
C LYS A 229 -25.86 -6.29 -7.09
N GLN A 230 -26.60 -5.47 -6.37
CA GLN A 230 -27.00 -4.13 -6.80
C GLN A 230 -25.84 -3.17 -6.93
N ASN A 231 -24.73 -3.43 -6.22
CA ASN A 231 -23.50 -2.65 -6.25
C ASN A 231 -22.42 -3.25 -7.19
N VAL A 232 -22.79 -4.23 -8.01
CA VAL A 232 -21.94 -4.86 -9.02
C VAL A 232 -22.42 -4.47 -10.41
N PHE A 233 -21.67 -3.61 -11.11
CA PHE A 233 -22.08 -2.97 -12.37
C PHE A 233 -21.35 -3.53 -13.60
N ILE A 234 -20.31 -4.32 -13.40
CA ILE A 234 -19.58 -5.05 -14.44
C ILE A 234 -20.11 -6.48 -14.47
N ASP A 235 -20.51 -6.98 -15.63
CA ASP A 235 -21.02 -8.33 -15.76
C ASP A 235 -19.90 -9.35 -15.97
N ASP A 236 -18.92 -8.99 -16.83
CA ASP A 236 -17.77 -9.85 -17.14
C ASP A 236 -16.45 -9.11 -16.98
N ILE A 237 -15.44 -9.79 -16.43
CA ILE A 237 -14.07 -9.31 -16.33
C ILE A 237 -13.20 -10.26 -17.14
N LYS A 238 -12.45 -9.71 -18.10
CA LYS A 238 -11.53 -10.45 -18.98
C LYS A 238 -10.16 -9.81 -18.93
N LEU A 239 -9.22 -10.50 -18.30
CA LEU A 239 -7.84 -10.01 -18.19
C LEU A 239 -6.94 -10.86 -19.09
N SER A 240 -6.14 -10.20 -19.92
CA SER A 240 -5.12 -10.83 -20.78
C SER A 240 -3.74 -10.64 -20.16
N TYR A 241 -2.86 -11.62 -20.34
CA TYR A 241 -1.50 -11.51 -19.81
C TYR A 241 -0.70 -10.42 -20.54
N PHE A 242 0.01 -9.62 -19.78
CA PHE A 242 0.88 -8.56 -20.25
C PHE A 242 2.24 -8.65 -19.55
N ASP A 243 3.29 -8.95 -20.30
CA ASP A 243 4.65 -9.13 -19.79
C ASP A 243 5.44 -7.81 -19.58
N GLY A 244 4.83 -6.67 -19.94
CA GLY A 244 5.46 -5.36 -19.82
C GLY A 244 6.38 -4.96 -20.96
N GLN A 245 6.64 -5.82 -21.96
CA GLN A 245 7.61 -5.55 -23.03
C GLN A 245 7.08 -4.57 -24.09
N ASP A 246 5.79 -4.65 -24.45
CA ASP A 246 5.17 -3.73 -25.40
C ASP A 246 4.34 -2.65 -24.70
N ALA A 247 4.99 -1.58 -24.26
CA ALA A 247 4.34 -0.43 -23.63
C ALA A 247 3.28 0.24 -24.53
N ASP A 248 3.37 0.09 -25.86
CA ASP A 248 2.41 0.61 -26.81
C ASP A 248 1.09 -0.17 -26.84
N SER A 249 1.08 -1.43 -26.49
CA SER A 249 -0.09 -2.32 -26.63
C SER A 249 -1.29 -1.83 -25.82
N LEU A 250 -1.06 -1.27 -24.63
CA LEU A 250 -2.14 -0.75 -23.77
C LEU A 250 -2.80 0.48 -24.39
N GLY A 251 -2.00 1.44 -24.88
CA GLY A 251 -2.49 2.63 -25.56
C GLY A 251 -3.23 2.30 -26.86
N ARG A 252 -2.71 1.35 -27.66
CA ARG A 252 -3.41 0.85 -28.86
C ARG A 252 -4.73 0.19 -28.51
N GLY A 253 -4.75 -0.68 -27.51
CA GLY A 253 -5.97 -1.37 -27.08
C GLY A 253 -7.06 -0.41 -26.60
N PHE A 254 -6.71 0.70 -25.95
CA PHE A 254 -7.64 1.77 -25.63
C PHE A 254 -8.13 2.50 -26.90
N ASP A 255 -7.21 2.84 -27.81
CA ASP A 255 -7.50 3.56 -29.04
C ASP A 255 -8.43 2.77 -29.99
N GLU A 256 -8.32 1.45 -29.98
CA GLU A 256 -9.15 0.49 -30.72
C GLU A 256 -10.45 0.10 -29.97
N GLY A 257 -10.61 0.57 -28.74
CA GLY A 257 -11.80 0.32 -27.91
C GLY A 257 -11.81 -1.03 -27.18
N HIS A 258 -10.68 -1.73 -27.15
CA HIS A 258 -10.56 -3.02 -26.44
C HIS A 258 -10.47 -2.83 -24.92
N TYR A 259 -9.82 -1.75 -24.45
CA TYR A 259 -9.65 -1.45 -23.03
C TYR A 259 -10.39 -0.20 -22.59
N PRO A 260 -10.97 -0.17 -21.37
CA PRO A 260 -11.65 1.00 -20.84
C PRO A 260 -10.69 2.06 -20.26
N ALA A 261 -9.41 1.75 -20.16
CA ALA A 261 -8.37 2.66 -19.70
C ALA A 261 -7.01 2.26 -20.25
N ALA A 262 -6.10 3.20 -20.37
CA ALA A 262 -4.69 2.90 -20.67
C ALA A 262 -3.75 3.97 -20.08
N PRO A 263 -2.62 3.56 -19.50
CA PRO A 263 -1.53 4.46 -19.18
C PRO A 263 -0.85 4.93 -20.47
N LEU A 264 -0.33 6.15 -20.45
CA LEU A 264 0.49 6.72 -21.51
C LEU A 264 1.94 6.77 -21.04
N PHE A 265 2.77 5.89 -21.59
CA PHE A 265 4.18 5.78 -21.22
C PHE A 265 5.07 6.60 -22.17
N LYS A 266 5.93 7.46 -21.62
CA LYS A 266 6.84 8.32 -22.40
C LYS A 266 7.80 7.54 -23.31
N ASN A 267 8.16 6.32 -22.94
CA ASN A 267 9.02 5.43 -23.72
C ASN A 267 8.28 4.63 -24.80
N SER A 268 6.95 4.82 -24.93
CA SER A 268 6.13 4.19 -25.96
C SER A 268 6.29 4.92 -27.30
N ALA A 269 6.40 4.20 -28.40
CA ALA A 269 6.53 4.78 -29.74
C ALA A 269 5.32 5.63 -30.16
N ASN A 270 4.12 5.30 -29.65
CA ASN A 270 2.88 6.02 -29.91
C ASN A 270 2.58 7.15 -28.92
N TYR A 271 3.48 7.43 -27.96
CA TYR A 271 3.23 8.39 -26.89
C TYR A 271 2.77 9.76 -27.40
N GLU A 272 3.56 10.40 -28.26
CA GLU A 272 3.25 11.75 -28.77
C GLU A 272 1.94 11.78 -29.58
N ARG A 273 1.68 10.74 -30.37
CA ARG A 273 0.42 10.63 -31.14
C ARG A 273 -0.79 10.50 -30.23
N LEU A 274 -0.74 9.62 -29.22
CA LEU A 274 -1.84 9.42 -28.28
C LEU A 274 -2.04 10.63 -27.38
N LYS A 275 -0.94 11.25 -26.96
CA LYS A 275 -0.96 12.47 -26.15
C LYS A 275 -1.67 13.61 -26.89
N GLU A 276 -1.35 13.85 -28.17
CA GLU A 276 -2.04 14.88 -28.97
C GLU A 276 -3.50 14.50 -29.25
N LYS A 277 -3.77 13.24 -29.58
CA LYS A 277 -5.14 12.76 -29.84
C LYS A 277 -6.06 12.94 -28.64
N TYR A 278 -5.57 12.68 -27.43
CA TYR A 278 -6.35 12.69 -26.20
C TYR A 278 -6.01 13.87 -25.27
N LYS A 279 -5.42 14.94 -25.77
CA LYS A 279 -4.93 16.08 -24.97
C LYS A 279 -5.95 16.64 -23.95
N ASP A 280 -7.23 16.64 -24.30
CA ASP A 280 -8.31 17.11 -23.42
C ASP A 280 -8.85 16.02 -22.47
N ASN A 281 -8.34 14.78 -22.59
CA ASN A 281 -8.76 13.61 -21.85
C ASN A 281 -7.64 13.01 -20.99
N ILE A 282 -6.46 13.62 -21.00
CA ILE A 282 -5.35 13.15 -20.17
C ILE A 282 -5.66 13.47 -18.72
N ILE A 283 -5.66 12.42 -17.92
CA ILE A 283 -5.79 12.54 -16.47
C ILE A 283 -4.59 11.85 -15.80
N TYR A 284 -4.43 12.09 -14.52
CA TYR A 284 -3.42 11.40 -13.71
C TYR A 284 -4.14 10.57 -12.65
N SER A 285 -3.69 9.33 -12.41
CA SER A 285 -4.25 8.52 -11.34
C SER A 285 -3.94 9.14 -9.97
N GLN A 286 -4.67 8.72 -8.96
CA GLN A 286 -4.40 9.11 -7.58
C GLN A 286 -3.05 8.51 -7.13
N GLN A 287 -2.32 9.22 -6.27
CA GLN A 287 -1.19 8.64 -5.56
C GLN A 287 -1.66 7.53 -4.63
N GLN A 288 -0.80 6.53 -4.42
CA GLN A 288 -1.10 5.33 -3.63
C GLN A 288 -0.35 5.33 -2.29
N GLY A 289 -0.59 4.27 -1.50
CA GLY A 289 -0.04 4.13 -0.16
C GLY A 289 1.47 3.95 -0.10
N THR A 290 2.09 3.34 -1.12
CA THR A 290 3.54 3.07 -1.10
C THR A 290 4.36 4.34 -1.16
N THR A 291 5.30 4.50 -0.22
CA THR A 291 6.30 5.58 -0.21
C THR A 291 7.66 4.99 -0.55
N PHE A 292 8.26 5.44 -1.65
CA PHE A 292 9.64 5.16 -2.00
C PHE A 292 10.55 6.22 -1.40
N TYR A 293 11.72 5.81 -0.93
CA TYR A 293 12.58 6.68 -0.14
C TYR A 293 14.07 6.37 -0.30
N ILE A 294 14.87 7.36 0.04
CA ILE A 294 16.32 7.26 0.23
C ILE A 294 16.56 7.12 1.73
N SER A 295 17.45 6.23 2.14
CA SER A 295 17.82 6.04 3.54
C SER A 295 19.31 5.94 3.76
N THR A 296 19.74 6.14 5.00
CA THR A 296 21.13 6.28 5.42
C THR A 296 21.56 5.08 6.27
N ASN A 297 22.64 4.39 5.90
CA ASN A 297 23.25 3.37 6.76
C ASN A 297 23.99 4.05 7.91
N ILE A 298 23.52 3.85 9.12
CA ILE A 298 24.08 4.48 10.32
C ILE A 298 25.23 3.68 10.95
N ASP A 299 25.42 2.42 10.53
CA ASP A 299 26.46 1.56 11.11
C ASP A 299 27.00 0.55 10.10
N ARG A 300 27.43 1.03 8.92
CA ARG A 300 27.99 0.19 7.86
C ARG A 300 29.24 -0.55 8.33
N VAL A 301 29.29 -1.86 8.09
CA VAL A 301 30.42 -2.74 8.47
C VAL A 301 31.05 -3.45 7.27
N ALA A 302 30.36 -3.57 6.13
CA ALA A 302 30.86 -4.20 4.91
C ALA A 302 31.24 -3.15 3.86
N TYR A 303 32.32 -3.37 3.12
CA TYR A 303 32.89 -2.44 2.14
C TYR A 303 33.41 -3.18 0.89
N ASN A 304 32.65 -4.19 0.40
CA ASN A 304 32.99 -4.91 -0.82
C ASN A 304 32.65 -4.07 -2.07
N HIS A 305 31.60 -3.23 -1.97
CA HIS A 305 31.15 -2.30 -3.01
C HIS A 305 31.43 -0.87 -2.54
N THR A 306 32.67 -0.43 -2.66
CA THR A 306 33.06 0.90 -2.18
C THR A 306 34.13 1.55 -3.06
N ALA A 307 34.05 2.85 -3.22
CA ALA A 307 35.10 3.67 -3.78
C ALA A 307 36.17 4.11 -2.73
N LYS A 308 35.88 3.90 -1.44
CA LYS A 308 36.79 4.27 -0.34
C LYS A 308 38.02 3.39 -0.33
N THR A 309 39.19 4.00 -0.24
CA THR A 309 40.50 3.35 -0.31
C THR A 309 41.20 3.22 1.04
N SER A 310 40.71 3.93 2.07
CA SER A 310 41.32 3.96 3.40
C SER A 310 40.29 3.84 4.53
N ASP A 311 40.75 3.39 5.70
CA ASP A 311 39.91 3.34 6.90
C ASP A 311 39.57 4.75 7.42
N ALA A 312 40.38 5.76 7.10
CA ALA A 312 40.09 7.15 7.41
C ALA A 312 38.85 7.66 6.63
N GLU A 313 38.72 7.33 5.33
CA GLU A 313 37.54 7.64 4.51
C GLU A 313 36.30 6.92 5.02
N LYS A 314 36.38 5.62 5.34
CA LYS A 314 35.28 4.85 5.92
C LYS A 314 34.78 5.47 7.23
N THR A 315 35.70 5.82 8.12
CA THR A 315 35.41 6.45 9.42
C THR A 315 34.80 7.84 9.23
N SER A 316 35.32 8.63 8.29
CA SER A 316 34.83 9.97 7.97
C SER A 316 33.39 9.92 7.48
N THR A 317 33.07 8.98 6.58
CA THR A 317 31.69 8.78 6.08
C THR A 317 30.75 8.35 7.21
N LYS A 318 31.13 7.38 8.06
CA LYS A 318 30.30 6.99 9.22
C LYS A 318 29.99 8.17 10.12
N LYS A 319 30.98 8.97 10.50
CA LYS A 319 30.80 10.17 11.33
C LYS A 319 29.87 11.19 10.67
N ALA A 320 30.06 11.44 9.36
CA ALA A 320 29.22 12.36 8.61
C ALA A 320 27.74 11.90 8.59
N LEU A 321 27.48 10.61 8.33
CA LEU A 321 26.14 10.06 8.30
C LEU A 321 25.43 10.04 9.67
N LEU A 322 26.18 10.03 10.79
CA LEU A 322 25.64 10.19 12.13
C LEU A 322 25.28 11.65 12.47
N ASN A 323 25.81 12.63 11.73
CA ASN A 323 25.53 14.05 11.95
C ASN A 323 24.19 14.45 11.30
N LYS A 324 23.26 15.00 12.08
CA LYS A 324 21.92 15.39 11.60
C LYS A 324 21.98 16.50 10.54
N ASP A 325 22.79 17.54 10.76
CA ASP A 325 22.88 18.63 9.79
C ASP A 325 23.46 18.16 8.45
N PHE A 326 24.38 17.18 8.46
CA PHE A 326 24.87 16.56 7.23
C PHE A 326 23.76 15.82 6.47
N ARG A 327 22.96 15.01 7.16
CA ARG A 327 21.81 14.32 6.53
C ARG A 327 20.76 15.31 6.01
N GLN A 328 20.47 16.37 6.76
CA GLN A 328 19.57 17.44 6.31
C GLN A 328 20.14 18.18 5.09
N ALA A 329 21.45 18.40 5.04
CA ALA A 329 22.09 18.97 3.86
C ALA A 329 21.88 18.09 2.61
N LEU A 330 22.04 16.76 2.73
CA LEU A 330 21.76 15.82 1.64
C LEU A 330 20.29 15.85 1.22
N ALA A 331 19.36 15.93 2.18
CA ALA A 331 17.93 15.98 1.90
C ALA A 331 17.54 17.25 1.11
N PHE A 332 18.07 18.41 1.48
CA PHE A 332 17.82 19.67 0.77
C PHE A 332 18.59 19.77 -0.57
N ALA A 333 19.74 19.10 -0.70
CA ALA A 333 20.53 19.08 -1.94
C ALA A 333 19.92 18.20 -3.02
N ALA A 334 19.15 17.17 -2.65
CA ALA A 334 18.57 16.20 -3.57
C ALA A 334 17.46 16.84 -4.42
N ASP A 335 17.70 17.05 -5.72
CA ASP A 335 16.66 17.39 -6.69
C ASP A 335 15.87 16.12 -7.07
N ARG A 336 14.90 15.77 -6.22
CA ARG A 336 14.06 14.58 -6.38
C ARG A 336 13.24 14.64 -7.67
N LYS A 337 12.78 15.83 -8.08
CA LYS A 337 12.01 16.02 -9.30
C LYS A 337 12.87 15.73 -10.54
N ALA A 338 14.08 16.29 -10.62
CA ALA A 338 15.00 16.04 -11.73
C ALA A 338 15.38 14.55 -11.81
N ALA A 339 15.63 13.91 -10.66
CA ALA A 339 15.93 12.48 -10.60
C ALA A 339 14.75 11.61 -11.07
N LEU A 340 13.53 11.90 -10.61
CA LEU A 340 12.32 11.18 -11.04
C LEU A 340 11.99 11.41 -12.53
N SER A 341 12.34 12.58 -13.08
CA SER A 341 12.14 12.87 -14.52
C SER A 341 12.94 11.93 -15.42
N GLN A 342 14.05 11.35 -14.93
CA GLN A 342 14.84 10.35 -15.67
C GLN A 342 14.08 9.03 -15.89
N VAL A 343 13.13 8.72 -15.00
CA VAL A 343 12.32 7.49 -15.04
C VAL A 343 10.94 7.77 -15.61
N PHE A 344 10.25 8.81 -15.11
CA PHE A 344 8.83 9.03 -15.35
C PHE A 344 8.56 10.19 -16.34
N GLY A 345 9.58 10.99 -16.68
CA GLY A 345 9.43 12.20 -17.48
C GLY A 345 8.94 13.43 -16.69
N ASP A 346 9.16 14.61 -17.26
CA ASP A 346 8.98 15.90 -16.57
C ASP A 346 7.53 16.22 -16.17
N GLU A 347 6.56 15.66 -16.88
CA GLU A 347 5.13 15.89 -16.61
C GLU A 347 4.59 15.03 -15.46
N VAL A 348 5.12 13.82 -15.30
CA VAL A 348 4.68 12.85 -14.29
C VAL A 348 5.47 13.00 -12.99
N ALA A 349 6.79 13.24 -13.08
CA ALA A 349 7.69 13.30 -11.94
C ALA A 349 7.20 14.22 -10.79
N PRO A 350 6.80 15.49 -11.03
CA PRO A 350 6.33 16.36 -9.95
C PRO A 350 5.05 15.86 -9.28
N ARG A 351 4.21 15.11 -9.99
CA ARG A 351 2.95 14.56 -9.47
C ARG A 351 3.14 13.34 -8.58
N LYS A 352 4.30 12.69 -8.67
CA LYS A 352 4.69 11.54 -7.84
C LYS A 352 5.37 11.93 -6.54
N LEU A 353 5.87 13.16 -6.43
CA LEU A 353 6.63 13.61 -5.27
C LEU A 353 5.86 13.40 -3.97
N ARG A 354 6.56 12.87 -2.98
CA ARG A 354 6.09 12.69 -1.61
C ARG A 354 7.17 13.15 -0.64
N THR A 355 6.79 13.93 0.37
CA THR A 355 7.72 14.53 1.33
C THR A 355 7.54 13.96 2.75
N SER A 356 6.37 13.38 3.04
CA SER A 356 6.10 12.66 4.29
C SER A 356 6.24 11.15 4.10
N PHE A 357 6.83 10.43 5.05
CA PHE A 357 6.97 8.98 4.95
C PHE A 357 5.60 8.29 5.04
N THR A 358 4.81 8.61 6.06
CA THR A 358 3.37 8.30 6.07
C THR A 358 2.67 9.22 5.08
N PRO A 359 1.85 8.70 4.14
CA PRO A 359 1.12 9.56 3.21
C PRO A 359 0.29 10.62 3.97
N PRO A 360 0.30 11.90 3.54
CA PRO A 360 -0.31 12.98 4.32
C PRO A 360 -1.83 12.84 4.50
N THR A 361 -2.49 12.09 3.62
CA THR A 361 -3.94 11.83 3.66
C THR A 361 -4.29 10.39 4.08
N PHE A 362 -3.34 9.67 4.68
CA PHE A 362 -3.53 8.26 5.06
C PHE A 362 -4.61 8.07 6.11
N VAL A 363 -4.58 8.89 7.16
CA VAL A 363 -5.61 8.93 8.21
C VAL A 363 -6.01 10.37 8.50
N GLN A 364 -7.17 10.53 9.14
CA GLN A 364 -7.71 11.80 9.57
C GLN A 364 -7.50 12.00 11.07
N VAL A 365 -7.13 13.20 11.49
CA VAL A 365 -6.95 13.62 12.89
C VAL A 365 -7.96 14.73 13.18
N GLY A 366 -9.14 14.38 13.64
CA GLY A 366 -10.27 15.30 13.70
C GLY A 366 -10.63 15.81 12.31
N GLU A 367 -10.62 17.13 12.13
CA GLU A 367 -10.91 17.77 10.83
C GLU A 367 -9.64 17.96 9.95
N GLN A 368 -8.46 17.62 10.47
CA GLN A 368 -7.18 17.81 9.78
C GLN A 368 -6.67 16.50 9.21
N SER A 369 -5.92 16.57 8.11
CA SER A 369 -5.16 15.40 7.61
C SER A 369 -3.98 15.11 8.53
N PHE A 370 -3.49 13.87 8.53
CA PHE A 370 -2.28 13.47 9.24
C PHE A 370 -1.08 14.36 8.87
N GLY A 371 -0.93 14.69 7.58
CA GLY A 371 0.15 15.55 7.08
C GLY A 371 0.10 16.97 7.65
N GLN A 372 -1.10 17.57 7.82
CA GLN A 372 -1.26 18.88 8.42
C GLN A 372 -0.82 18.90 9.90
N VAL A 373 -1.20 17.86 10.66
CA VAL A 373 -0.80 17.74 12.07
C VAL A 373 0.70 17.46 12.17
N ALA A 374 1.25 16.57 11.33
CA ALA A 374 2.69 16.31 11.30
C ALA A 374 3.51 17.56 10.93
N LYS A 375 3.02 18.38 9.99
CA LYS A 375 3.65 19.66 9.64
C LYS A 375 3.67 20.64 10.81
N ALA A 376 2.56 20.76 11.53
CA ALA A 376 2.49 21.62 12.70
C ALA A 376 3.46 21.19 13.82
N GLU A 377 3.70 19.89 13.98
CA GLU A 377 4.72 19.36 14.91
C GLU A 377 6.15 19.59 14.38
N LEU A 378 6.38 19.41 13.09
CA LEU A 378 7.67 19.62 12.44
C LEU A 378 8.16 21.07 12.58
N ASP A 379 7.27 22.05 12.44
CA ASP A 379 7.59 23.47 12.58
C ASP A 379 8.08 23.87 13.97
N LYS A 380 7.80 23.05 14.99
CA LYS A 380 8.28 23.27 16.36
C LYS A 380 9.73 22.77 16.56
N LEU A 381 10.22 21.87 15.70
CA LEU A 381 11.53 21.24 15.87
C LEU A 381 12.67 22.11 15.35
N ASP A 382 12.54 22.67 14.14
CA ASP A 382 13.55 23.56 13.54
C ASP A 382 12.89 24.54 12.56
N GLY A 383 13.32 25.79 12.59
CA GLY A 383 12.84 26.86 11.69
C GLY A 383 13.11 26.58 10.21
N VAL A 384 14.02 25.65 9.88
CA VAL A 384 14.36 25.24 8.51
C VAL A 384 13.17 24.61 7.78
N TRP A 385 12.18 24.08 8.51
CA TRP A 385 11.03 23.39 7.98
C TRP A 385 9.82 24.27 7.64
N LYS A 386 9.81 25.56 8.05
CA LYS A 386 8.63 26.44 7.97
C LYS A 386 8.02 26.56 6.58
N ASP A 387 8.84 26.55 5.54
CA ASP A 387 8.42 26.66 4.12
C ASP A 387 8.35 25.30 3.39
N VAL A 388 8.56 24.20 4.10
CA VAL A 388 8.41 22.85 3.53
C VAL A 388 6.94 22.43 3.64
N ASN A 389 6.35 22.05 2.51
CA ASN A 389 5.00 21.48 2.44
C ASN A 389 5.08 19.95 2.45
N LEU A 390 4.33 19.30 3.34
CA LEU A 390 4.27 17.84 3.44
C LEU A 390 3.18 17.19 2.56
N ASP A 391 2.34 17.99 1.88
CA ASP A 391 1.35 17.46 0.96
C ASP A 391 2.01 16.76 -0.23
N ASP A 392 1.30 15.79 -0.79
CA ASP A 392 1.73 15.08 -1.98
C ASP A 392 1.80 16.02 -3.20
N ALA A 393 2.64 15.66 -4.18
CA ALA A 393 2.87 16.42 -5.40
C ALA A 393 3.42 17.85 -5.16
N GLN A 394 4.19 18.04 -4.09
CA GLN A 394 4.86 19.30 -3.77
C GLN A 394 6.39 19.14 -3.84
N ASP A 395 7.05 20.06 -4.52
CA ASP A 395 8.50 20.15 -4.64
C ASP A 395 9.05 21.21 -3.68
N SER A 396 8.86 21.00 -2.38
CA SER A 396 9.20 21.98 -1.35
C SER A 396 10.46 21.62 -0.55
N LEU A 397 11.02 20.42 -0.75
CA LEU A 397 12.20 19.97 0.00
C LEU A 397 13.50 20.44 -0.66
N HIS A 398 13.62 20.35 -2.00
CA HIS A 398 14.85 20.76 -2.68
C HIS A 398 15.12 22.25 -2.47
N ASN A 399 16.28 22.59 -1.85
CA ASN A 399 16.66 23.97 -1.57
C ASN A 399 18.18 24.07 -1.38
N VAL A 400 18.87 24.58 -2.38
CA VAL A 400 20.35 24.66 -2.42
C VAL A 400 20.91 25.55 -1.30
N ASP A 401 20.25 26.65 -0.95
CA ASP A 401 20.73 27.54 0.11
C ASP A 401 20.63 26.87 1.50
N LYS A 402 19.55 26.16 1.77
CA LYS A 402 19.42 25.35 2.99
C LYS A 402 20.45 24.20 3.02
N ALA A 403 20.67 23.54 1.88
CA ALA A 403 21.67 22.49 1.76
C ALA A 403 23.06 23.00 2.15
N LYS A 404 23.47 24.15 1.60
CA LYS A 404 24.74 24.80 1.92
C LYS A 404 24.82 25.20 3.40
N ALA A 405 23.79 25.85 3.93
CA ALA A 405 23.77 26.29 5.32
C ALA A 405 23.90 25.11 6.31
N LYS A 406 23.14 24.02 6.08
CA LYS A 406 23.20 22.81 6.88
C LYS A 406 24.54 22.10 6.73
N PHE A 407 25.09 22.06 5.52
CA PHE A 407 26.41 21.47 5.28
C PHE A 407 27.53 22.24 6.00
N GLU A 408 27.54 23.57 5.95
CA GLU A 408 28.55 24.38 6.67
C GLU A 408 28.45 24.19 8.19
N ALA A 409 27.25 24.07 8.75
CA ALA A 409 27.06 23.73 10.16
C ALA A 409 27.63 22.34 10.48
N ALA A 410 27.33 21.33 9.66
CA ALA A 410 27.87 19.97 9.80
C ALA A 410 29.41 19.95 9.67
N LYS A 411 29.96 20.62 8.64
CA LYS A 411 31.39 20.65 8.34
C LYS A 411 32.20 21.15 9.51
N LYS A 412 31.73 22.22 10.16
CA LYS A 412 32.41 22.79 11.35
C LYS A 412 32.55 21.77 12.47
N THR A 413 31.51 21.02 12.77
CA THR A 413 31.52 19.97 13.80
C THR A 413 32.37 18.78 13.36
N LEU A 414 32.21 18.32 12.12
CA LEU A 414 32.91 17.17 11.59
C LEU A 414 34.41 17.39 11.48
N GLN A 415 34.86 18.60 11.11
CA GLN A 415 36.27 18.95 11.10
C GLN A 415 36.88 18.92 12.51
N ALA A 416 36.13 19.40 13.53
CA ALA A 416 36.60 19.33 14.92
C ALA A 416 36.72 17.87 15.40
N ASP A 417 35.93 16.94 14.84
CA ASP A 417 35.96 15.51 15.11
C ASP A 417 37.00 14.75 14.23
N GLY A 418 37.83 15.48 13.46
CA GLY A 418 38.89 14.92 12.63
C GLY A 418 38.40 14.22 11.36
N VAL A 419 37.21 14.57 10.87
CA VAL A 419 36.65 14.04 9.61
C VAL A 419 37.43 14.62 8.42
N GLN A 420 37.78 13.75 7.48
CA GLN A 420 38.44 14.12 6.21
C GLN A 420 37.40 14.32 5.10
N PHE A 421 37.62 15.28 4.24
CA PHE A 421 36.80 15.57 3.06
C PHE A 421 37.59 15.29 1.77
N PRO A 422 36.92 14.96 0.65
CA PRO A 422 35.46 14.80 0.51
C PRO A 422 34.92 13.57 1.24
N ILE A 423 33.64 13.63 1.63
CA ILE A 423 32.91 12.47 2.11
C ILE A 423 32.44 11.63 0.89
N HIS A 424 32.83 10.37 0.84
CA HIS A 424 32.46 9.42 -0.19
C HIS A 424 31.19 8.66 0.21
N LEU A 425 30.16 8.70 -0.63
CA LEU A 425 28.85 8.06 -0.41
C LEU A 425 28.61 6.98 -1.46
N ASP A 426 28.77 5.72 -1.12
CA ASP A 426 28.47 4.60 -2.00
C ASP A 426 26.96 4.37 -2.08
N ILE A 427 26.41 4.39 -3.31
CA ILE A 427 24.99 4.13 -3.60
C ILE A 427 24.88 2.95 -4.58
N PRO A 428 24.36 1.79 -4.17
CA PRO A 428 24.15 0.66 -5.07
C PRO A 428 22.95 0.92 -6.00
N VAL A 429 23.06 0.49 -7.24
CA VAL A 429 22.00 0.58 -8.24
C VAL A 429 22.04 -0.63 -9.18
N SER A 430 20.89 -1.08 -9.66
CA SER A 430 20.81 -2.18 -10.64
C SER A 430 21.50 -1.81 -11.95
N SER A 431 22.44 -2.64 -12.40
CA SER A 431 23.13 -2.49 -13.69
C SER A 431 22.23 -2.85 -14.88
N THR A 432 21.13 -3.60 -14.66
CA THR A 432 20.18 -4.04 -15.69
C THR A 432 19.09 -3.02 -15.98
N ARG A 433 19.00 -1.94 -15.18
CA ARG A 433 17.96 -0.91 -15.26
C ARG A 433 18.56 0.49 -15.50
N PRO A 434 18.87 0.82 -16.77
CA PRO A 434 19.59 2.06 -17.10
C PRO A 434 18.84 3.34 -16.67
N GLU A 435 17.51 3.30 -16.55
CA GLU A 435 16.72 4.43 -16.06
C GLU A 435 17.01 4.74 -14.58
N PHE A 436 17.21 3.73 -13.73
CA PHE A 436 17.60 3.94 -12.33
C PHE A 436 19.05 4.38 -12.19
N VAL A 437 19.95 3.91 -13.09
CA VAL A 437 21.31 4.45 -13.16
C VAL A 437 21.29 5.95 -13.47
N ARG A 438 20.50 6.38 -14.45
CA ARG A 438 20.35 7.82 -14.77
C ARG A 438 19.72 8.61 -13.60
N GLN A 439 18.74 8.03 -12.92
CA GLN A 439 18.14 8.62 -11.73
C GLN A 439 19.20 8.87 -10.64
N THR A 440 20.03 7.86 -10.35
CA THR A 440 21.12 7.97 -9.37
C THR A 440 22.20 8.96 -9.80
N GLN A 441 22.50 9.04 -11.11
CA GLN A 441 23.40 10.06 -11.67
C GLN A 441 22.84 11.48 -11.49
N SER A 442 21.54 11.68 -11.67
CA SER A 442 20.87 12.97 -11.42
C SER A 442 20.93 13.35 -9.93
N TYR A 443 20.73 12.39 -9.02
CA TYR A 443 20.93 12.59 -7.58
C TYR A 443 22.38 13.00 -7.27
N LYS A 444 23.36 12.26 -7.79
CA LYS A 444 24.79 12.59 -7.67
C LYS A 444 25.05 14.03 -8.09
N GLN A 445 24.60 14.40 -9.28
CA GLN A 445 24.82 15.75 -9.83
C GLN A 445 24.23 16.82 -8.92
N SER A 446 22.99 16.68 -8.47
CA SER A 446 22.33 17.68 -7.61
C SER A 446 23.03 17.85 -6.26
N VAL A 447 23.48 16.76 -5.64
CA VAL A 447 24.20 16.79 -4.35
C VAL A 447 25.57 17.43 -4.50
N GLU A 448 26.37 17.03 -5.51
CA GLU A 448 27.71 17.56 -5.75
C GLU A 448 27.71 19.02 -6.21
N GLU A 449 26.71 19.45 -6.99
CA GLU A 449 26.54 20.86 -7.37
C GLU A 449 26.12 21.74 -6.18
N ALA A 450 25.23 21.24 -5.32
CA ALA A 450 24.73 22.01 -4.19
C ALA A 450 25.76 22.16 -3.07
N ILE A 451 26.49 21.07 -2.74
CA ILE A 451 27.41 21.01 -1.59
C ILE A 451 28.86 21.23 -2.02
N GLY A 452 29.22 20.89 -3.24
CA GLY A 452 30.56 20.93 -3.80
C GLY A 452 31.25 19.58 -3.78
N ALA A 453 31.85 19.17 -4.91
CA ALA A 453 32.53 17.88 -5.06
C ALA A 453 33.80 17.75 -4.17
N ASP A 454 34.40 18.87 -3.75
CA ASP A 454 35.50 18.88 -2.76
C ASP A 454 35.01 18.53 -1.34
N ASN A 455 33.69 18.51 -1.13
CA ASN A 455 33.07 18.23 0.17
C ASN A 455 32.36 16.87 0.21
N VAL A 456 31.61 16.52 -0.86
CA VAL A 456 30.86 15.27 -0.97
C VAL A 456 31.02 14.71 -2.37
N VAL A 457 31.31 13.42 -2.47
CA VAL A 457 31.33 12.66 -3.72
C VAL A 457 30.34 11.51 -3.61
N VAL A 458 29.44 11.39 -4.57
CA VAL A 458 28.53 10.25 -4.66
C VAL A 458 29.13 9.21 -5.60
N ASP A 459 29.39 8.01 -5.07
CA ASP A 459 30.00 6.90 -5.77
C ASP A 459 28.93 5.84 -6.13
N ILE A 460 28.61 5.74 -7.41
CA ILE A 460 27.56 4.83 -7.91
C ILE A 460 28.14 3.43 -8.07
N GLN A 461 27.61 2.47 -7.32
CA GLN A 461 27.99 1.06 -7.33
C GLN A 461 26.97 0.26 -8.15
N GLN A 462 27.32 -0.09 -9.40
CA GLN A 462 26.44 -0.88 -10.26
C GLN A 462 26.58 -2.36 -9.94
N VAL A 463 25.48 -2.99 -9.52
CA VAL A 463 25.40 -4.40 -9.12
C VAL A 463 24.28 -5.13 -9.87
N SER A 464 24.21 -6.46 -9.79
CA SER A 464 23.08 -7.22 -10.32
C SER A 464 21.79 -7.00 -9.52
N ASP A 465 20.63 -7.33 -10.09
CA ASP A 465 19.34 -7.22 -9.37
C ASP A 465 19.31 -8.10 -8.10
N ASP A 466 19.81 -9.32 -8.19
CA ASP A 466 19.86 -10.25 -7.05
C ASP A 466 20.79 -9.75 -5.94
N GLU A 467 21.93 -9.19 -6.32
CA GLU A 467 22.88 -8.62 -5.38
C GLU A 467 22.30 -7.36 -4.72
N LEU A 468 21.68 -6.47 -5.49
CA LEU A 468 20.98 -5.30 -4.96
C LEU A 468 19.89 -5.70 -3.95
N ALA A 469 19.06 -6.70 -4.30
CA ALA A 469 18.03 -7.20 -3.39
C ALA A 469 18.63 -7.77 -2.10
N SER A 470 19.73 -8.54 -2.19
CA SER A 470 20.40 -9.13 -1.02
C SER A 470 21.06 -8.08 -0.12
N MET A 471 21.47 -6.94 -0.68
CA MET A 471 22.06 -5.82 0.06
C MET A 471 21.01 -4.92 0.72
N THR A 472 19.76 -4.98 0.27
CA THR A 472 18.67 -4.06 0.68
C THR A 472 17.49 -4.81 1.29
N ILE A 473 16.45 -5.09 0.50
CA ILE A 473 15.16 -5.63 0.99
C ILE A 473 15.25 -7.08 1.51
N LEU A 474 16.24 -7.85 1.08
CA LEU A 474 16.47 -9.23 1.53
C LEU A 474 17.68 -9.33 2.47
N ALA A 475 18.23 -8.23 2.94
CA ALA A 475 19.33 -8.23 3.89
C ALA A 475 18.93 -8.95 5.19
N THR A 476 19.75 -9.91 5.64
CA THR A 476 19.52 -10.70 6.87
C THR A 476 20.52 -10.36 7.98
N SER A 477 21.56 -9.58 7.66
CA SER A 477 22.56 -9.12 8.62
C SER A 477 23.18 -7.78 8.18
N ASN A 478 23.81 -7.06 9.09
CA ASN A 478 24.53 -5.82 8.79
C ASN A 478 25.73 -6.03 7.85
N THR A 479 26.23 -7.26 7.70
CA THR A 479 27.29 -7.59 6.72
C THR A 479 26.76 -7.65 5.30
N ASN A 480 25.44 -7.74 5.11
CA ASN A 480 24.80 -7.65 3.79
C ASN A 480 24.60 -6.19 3.37
N THR A 481 24.37 -5.26 4.32
CA THR A 481 24.05 -3.85 4.04
C THR A 481 25.29 -3.05 3.63
N ASP A 482 25.87 -3.41 2.49
CA ASP A 482 27.13 -2.90 1.95
C ASP A 482 26.93 -1.61 1.12
N TRP A 483 26.42 -0.57 1.75
CA TRP A 483 26.13 0.73 1.16
C TRP A 483 26.12 1.84 2.23
N ASP A 484 26.30 3.12 1.81
CA ASP A 484 26.14 4.29 2.66
C ASP A 484 24.74 4.88 2.54
N ILE A 485 24.22 4.93 1.32
CA ILE A 485 22.89 5.42 0.98
C ILE A 485 22.14 4.33 0.21
N ASN A 486 20.94 3.98 0.65
CA ASN A 486 20.03 3.10 -0.08
C ASN A 486 18.92 3.92 -0.71
N ALA A 487 18.82 3.90 -2.05
CA ALA A 487 17.78 4.58 -2.83
C ALA A 487 16.79 3.61 -3.49
N ASN A 488 16.76 2.33 -3.05
CA ASN A 488 16.00 1.24 -3.69
C ASN A 488 14.93 0.65 -2.77
N SER A 489 14.45 1.43 -1.79
CA SER A 489 13.45 0.97 -0.82
C SER A 489 12.12 1.65 -1.02
N GLY A 490 11.06 0.90 -0.73
CA GLY A 490 9.69 1.38 -0.68
C GLY A 490 8.91 0.65 0.41
N TRP A 491 7.91 1.30 0.98
CA TRP A 491 7.04 0.71 1.98
C TRP A 491 5.58 1.10 1.76
N GLY A 492 4.70 0.11 1.73
CA GLY A 492 3.24 0.28 1.66
C GLY A 492 2.56 -0.11 2.98
N PRO A 493 1.32 0.30 3.20
CA PRO A 493 0.65 0.02 4.47
C PRO A 493 0.15 -1.43 4.53
N ASP A 494 0.39 -2.09 5.65
CA ASP A 494 -0.15 -3.41 5.96
C ASP A 494 -1.55 -3.32 6.59
N TYR A 495 -1.83 -2.23 7.34
CA TYR A 495 -3.10 -1.97 8.01
C TYR A 495 -3.34 -0.45 8.14
N ALA A 496 -4.58 -0.05 8.44
CA ALA A 496 -5.02 1.35 8.41
C ALA A 496 -4.68 2.12 9.71
N ASP A 497 -3.39 2.20 10.05
CA ASP A 497 -2.87 2.96 11.20
C ASP A 497 -1.47 3.48 10.87
N PRO A 498 -1.07 4.70 11.30
CA PRO A 498 0.26 5.25 11.02
C PRO A 498 1.42 4.40 11.53
N SER A 499 1.21 3.53 12.51
CA SER A 499 2.22 2.59 13.01
C SER A 499 2.75 1.68 11.91
N THR A 500 1.94 1.32 10.90
CA THR A 500 2.39 0.51 9.75
C THR A 500 3.56 1.14 8.99
N TYR A 501 3.69 2.47 9.02
CA TYR A 501 4.81 3.19 8.41
C TYR A 501 5.94 3.50 9.38
N LEU A 502 5.63 3.76 10.65
CA LEU A 502 6.59 4.33 11.58
C LEU A 502 7.25 3.28 12.47
N ASP A 503 6.50 2.25 12.89
CA ASP A 503 7.03 1.21 13.78
C ASP A 503 8.04 0.29 13.08
N ILE A 504 8.09 0.31 11.74
CA ILE A 504 9.11 -0.41 10.97
C ILE A 504 10.55 0.07 11.25
N PHE A 505 10.70 1.26 11.81
CA PHE A 505 11.99 1.83 12.24
C PHE A 505 12.21 1.73 13.76
N ASP A 506 11.38 0.99 14.50
CA ASP A 506 11.62 0.72 15.92
C ASP A 506 13.00 0.07 16.10
N PRO A 507 13.93 0.67 16.87
CA PRO A 507 15.26 0.12 17.04
C PRO A 507 15.30 -1.24 17.74
N THR A 508 14.19 -1.69 18.36
CA THR A 508 14.14 -2.98 19.07
C THR A 508 13.42 -4.09 18.30
N SER A 509 12.49 -3.75 17.41
CA SER A 509 11.61 -4.73 16.73
C SER A 509 11.24 -4.36 15.30
N GLY A 510 11.69 -3.20 14.79
CA GLY A 510 11.29 -2.71 13.46
C GLY A 510 11.74 -3.63 12.33
N PRO A 511 10.81 -4.23 11.57
CA PRO A 511 11.13 -5.25 10.56
C PRO A 511 11.96 -4.70 9.38
N ASN A 512 11.94 -3.40 9.14
CA ASN A 512 12.66 -2.78 8.03
C ASN A 512 13.89 -1.96 8.48
N LEU A 513 14.27 -2.02 9.74
CA LEU A 513 15.39 -1.26 10.28
C LEU A 513 16.71 -1.63 9.60
N LEU A 514 16.96 -2.93 9.41
CA LEU A 514 18.18 -3.43 8.78
C LEU A 514 18.30 -2.99 7.33
N GLY A 515 17.27 -3.24 6.52
CA GLY A 515 17.28 -2.88 5.09
C GLY A 515 17.29 -1.38 4.83
N SER A 516 16.84 -0.56 5.77
CA SER A 516 16.78 0.90 5.64
C SER A 516 17.93 1.63 6.33
N LEU A 517 18.34 1.20 7.52
CA LEU A 517 19.33 1.93 8.32
C LEU A 517 20.63 1.14 8.61
N GLY A 518 20.73 -0.09 8.07
CA GLY A 518 21.94 -0.91 8.20
C GLY A 518 22.15 -1.53 9.58
N VAL A 519 21.16 -1.45 10.48
CA VAL A 519 21.25 -1.94 11.86
C VAL A 519 20.15 -2.96 12.13
N ALA A 520 20.51 -4.11 12.68
CA ALA A 520 19.53 -5.13 13.07
C ALA A 520 18.74 -4.67 14.31
N PRO A 521 17.41 -4.91 14.35
CA PRO A 521 16.60 -4.59 15.52
C PRO A 521 17.12 -5.32 16.77
N GLY A 522 17.01 -4.67 17.93
CA GLY A 522 17.49 -5.21 19.21
C GLY A 522 19.03 -5.17 19.40
N THR A 523 19.77 -4.62 18.46
CA THR A 523 21.23 -4.47 18.58
C THR A 523 21.57 -3.30 19.52
N ASP A 524 22.46 -3.52 20.48
CA ASP A 524 23.04 -2.43 21.29
C ASP A 524 24.14 -1.72 20.48
N SER A 525 23.73 -0.78 19.63
CA SER A 525 24.63 0.03 18.80
C SER A 525 24.68 1.47 19.30
N SER A 526 25.90 2.00 19.47
CA SER A 526 26.11 3.42 19.76
C SER A 526 25.56 4.34 18.67
N ALA A 527 25.42 3.85 17.43
CA ALA A 527 24.87 4.58 16.31
C ALA A 527 23.38 4.88 16.50
N ILE A 528 22.61 3.94 17.08
CA ILE A 528 21.18 4.12 17.41
C ILE A 528 21.01 5.35 18.33
N LYS A 529 21.83 5.44 19.38
CA LYS A 529 21.82 6.59 20.32
C LYS A 529 22.31 7.87 19.66
N ALA A 530 23.37 7.77 18.85
CA ALA A 530 23.97 8.94 18.19
C ALA A 530 23.01 9.64 17.23
N VAL A 531 22.12 8.89 16.56
CA VAL A 531 21.10 9.47 15.66
C VAL A 531 19.78 9.76 16.38
N GLY A 532 19.60 9.36 17.65
CA GLY A 532 18.41 9.62 18.47
C GLY A 532 17.24 8.68 18.19
N LEU A 533 17.47 7.47 17.66
CA LEU A 533 16.40 6.47 17.46
C LEU A 533 15.77 5.98 18.78
N ASP A 534 16.47 6.12 19.91
CA ASP A 534 15.91 5.92 21.25
C ASP A 534 14.75 6.89 21.54
N LYS A 535 14.91 8.17 21.15
CA LYS A 535 13.85 9.18 21.22
C LYS A 535 12.67 8.88 20.29
N PHE A 536 12.97 8.41 19.10
CA PHE A 536 11.93 7.97 18.16
C PHE A 536 11.11 6.82 18.75
N LYS A 537 11.79 5.85 19.37
CA LYS A 537 11.11 4.76 20.09
C LYS A 537 10.17 5.27 21.18
N GLU A 538 10.60 6.24 21.98
CA GLU A 538 9.74 6.86 23.00
C GLU A 538 8.46 7.44 22.36
N LEU A 539 8.57 8.12 21.20
CA LEU A 539 7.44 8.72 20.50
C LEU A 539 6.46 7.68 19.95
N ILE A 540 6.96 6.62 19.29
CA ILE A 540 6.09 5.56 18.77
C ILE A 540 5.48 4.73 19.90
N THR A 541 6.19 4.53 21.02
CA THR A 541 5.66 3.85 22.21
C THR A 541 4.52 4.68 22.83
N ASP A 542 4.72 5.98 23.05
CA ASP A 542 3.66 6.87 23.55
C ASP A 542 2.43 6.85 22.64
N ALA A 543 2.63 6.82 21.31
CA ALA A 543 1.53 6.74 20.36
C ALA A 543 0.84 5.36 20.41
N SER A 544 1.60 4.28 20.49
CA SER A 544 1.06 2.91 20.55
C SER A 544 0.33 2.62 21.86
N ASP A 545 0.66 3.33 22.95
CA ASP A 545 -0.02 3.22 24.23
C ASP A 545 -1.42 3.86 24.24
N GLU A 546 -1.71 4.75 23.29
CA GLU A 546 -3.08 5.20 23.05
C GLU A 546 -3.82 4.13 22.25
N LYS A 547 -4.61 3.30 22.95
CA LYS A 547 -5.20 2.08 22.36
C LYS A 547 -6.59 2.29 21.77
N ILE A 548 -7.34 3.31 22.22
CA ILE A 548 -8.77 3.44 21.92
C ILE A 548 -9.07 4.72 21.15
N ASN A 549 -8.55 5.86 21.59
CA ASN A 549 -8.83 7.14 20.94
C ASN A 549 -7.94 7.36 19.71
N LEU A 550 -8.51 7.09 18.52
CA LEU A 550 -7.79 7.20 17.25
C LEU A 550 -7.24 8.60 16.98
N GLU A 551 -7.99 9.64 17.30
CA GLU A 551 -7.56 11.03 17.06
C GLU A 551 -6.30 11.35 17.89
N LYS A 552 -6.29 11.02 19.18
CA LYS A 552 -5.11 11.19 20.05
C LYS A 552 -3.95 10.32 19.59
N ARG A 553 -4.21 9.06 19.23
CA ARG A 553 -3.22 8.13 18.73
C ARG A 553 -2.55 8.68 17.47
N TYR A 554 -3.33 9.11 16.50
CA TYR A 554 -2.80 9.65 15.24
C TYR A 554 -2.05 10.98 15.43
N ALA A 555 -2.52 11.85 16.34
CA ALA A 555 -1.80 13.07 16.69
C ALA A 555 -0.42 12.78 17.32
N LYS A 556 -0.30 11.73 18.13
CA LYS A 556 0.99 11.28 18.69
C LYS A 556 1.89 10.67 17.61
N TYR A 557 1.37 9.85 16.71
CA TYR A 557 2.14 9.36 15.55
C TYR A 557 2.58 10.50 14.63
N ALA A 558 1.81 11.56 14.49
CA ALA A 558 2.21 12.75 13.73
C ALA A 558 3.47 13.42 14.33
N LYS A 559 3.67 13.38 15.66
CA LYS A 559 4.93 13.83 16.29
C LYS A 559 6.11 12.91 15.93
N ALA A 560 5.88 11.60 15.91
CA ALA A 560 6.91 10.65 15.48
C ALA A 560 7.28 10.86 13.99
N GLN A 561 6.28 11.11 13.14
CA GLN A 561 6.51 11.48 11.73
C GLN A 561 7.32 12.76 11.60
N ALA A 562 7.01 13.79 12.38
CA ALA A 562 7.76 15.05 12.39
C ALA A 562 9.22 14.83 12.80
N TRP A 563 9.46 14.04 13.85
CA TRP A 563 10.81 13.67 14.28
C TRP A 563 11.57 12.91 13.16
N LEU A 564 10.93 11.93 12.52
CA LEU A 564 11.56 11.15 11.43
C LEU A 564 11.97 12.07 10.27
N THR A 565 11.10 13.01 9.89
CA THR A 565 11.39 14.01 8.86
C THR A 565 12.58 14.91 9.28
N ASP A 566 12.58 15.44 10.50
CA ASP A 566 13.67 16.29 11.02
C ASP A 566 14.99 15.53 11.13
N SER A 567 14.97 14.26 11.43
CA SER A 567 16.17 13.42 11.53
C SER A 567 16.91 13.24 10.20
N ALA A 568 16.17 13.35 9.07
CA ALA A 568 16.63 13.05 7.72
C ALA A 568 17.34 11.68 7.58
N LEU A 569 17.01 10.71 8.45
CA LEU A 569 17.46 9.31 8.32
C LEU A 569 16.83 8.63 7.12
N VAL A 570 15.58 9.00 6.86
CA VAL A 570 14.77 8.54 5.73
C VAL A 570 14.23 9.76 5.00
N ILE A 571 14.49 9.84 3.70
CA ILE A 571 14.08 10.94 2.83
C ILE A 571 13.05 10.40 1.83
N PRO A 572 11.75 10.64 2.03
CA PRO A 572 10.73 10.26 1.09
C PRO A 572 10.97 10.92 -0.27
N VAL A 573 10.75 10.17 -1.35
CA VAL A 573 11.00 10.64 -2.72
C VAL A 573 9.70 10.70 -3.51
N HIS A 574 9.00 9.57 -3.62
CA HIS A 574 7.79 9.50 -4.44
C HIS A 574 6.83 8.41 -3.95
N SER A 575 5.63 8.41 -4.52
CA SER A 575 4.63 7.35 -4.34
C SER A 575 4.35 6.60 -5.63
N ASP A 576 3.75 5.43 -5.50
CA ASP A 576 3.06 4.79 -6.62
C ASP A 576 1.84 5.61 -7.05
N GLY A 577 1.27 5.25 -8.20
CA GLY A 577 0.18 6.01 -8.81
C GLY A 577 0.68 7.25 -9.54
N ALA A 578 -0.15 8.28 -9.59
CA ALA A 578 0.06 9.52 -10.34
C ALA A 578 0.45 9.28 -11.81
N GLN A 579 0.03 8.16 -12.40
CA GLN A 579 0.32 7.83 -13.79
C GLN A 579 -0.56 8.63 -14.73
N MET A 580 0.04 9.11 -15.83
CA MET A 580 -0.69 9.70 -16.94
C MET A 580 -1.52 8.61 -17.64
N LEU A 581 -2.81 8.83 -17.77
CA LEU A 581 -3.71 7.84 -18.36
C LEU A 581 -4.94 8.49 -19.05
N VAL A 582 -5.60 7.70 -19.87
CA VAL A 582 -6.93 7.96 -20.43
C VAL A 582 -7.91 6.91 -19.93
N THR A 583 -9.17 7.29 -19.67
CA THR A 583 -10.13 6.34 -19.07
C THR A 583 -11.59 6.61 -19.40
N LYS A 584 -12.37 5.53 -19.44
CA LYS A 584 -13.83 5.50 -19.47
C LYS A 584 -14.43 5.03 -18.14
N LYS A 585 -13.60 4.85 -17.09
CA LYS A 585 -14.12 4.55 -15.75
C LYS A 585 -14.86 5.77 -15.21
N VAL A 586 -16.03 5.56 -14.63
CA VAL A 586 -16.77 6.64 -13.97
C VAL A 586 -16.02 7.07 -12.71
N LEU A 587 -15.75 8.36 -12.58
CA LEU A 587 -15.00 8.91 -11.46
C LEU A 587 -15.71 8.67 -10.12
N GLY A 588 -14.95 8.38 -9.07
CA GLY A 588 -15.48 8.11 -7.73
C GLY A 588 -16.18 6.77 -7.58
N THR A 589 -16.03 5.85 -8.53
CA THR A 589 -16.53 4.47 -8.44
C THR A 589 -15.37 3.50 -8.21
N GLY A 590 -15.64 2.42 -7.48
CA GLY A 590 -14.63 1.45 -7.02
C GLY A 590 -14.28 1.63 -5.54
N ALA A 591 -13.55 0.68 -5.00
CA ALA A 591 -13.08 0.73 -3.61
C ALA A 591 -12.01 1.82 -3.43
N GLY A 592 -12.05 2.53 -2.31
CA GLY A 592 -11.14 3.64 -1.98
C GLY A 592 -10.09 3.30 -0.93
N GLY A 593 -10.05 2.05 -0.45
CA GLY A 593 -9.10 1.61 0.59
C GLY A 593 -7.67 1.48 0.06
N TRP A 594 -6.71 1.72 0.97
CA TRP A 594 -5.29 1.54 0.70
C TRP A 594 -4.76 0.21 1.24
N VAL A 595 -5.53 -0.46 2.09
CA VAL A 595 -5.17 -1.73 2.73
C VAL A 595 -6.25 -2.78 2.45
N GLY A 596 -5.89 -4.05 2.62
CA GLY A 596 -6.81 -5.17 2.37
C GLY A 596 -6.70 -5.76 0.97
N ASP A 597 -7.53 -6.74 0.72
CA ASP A 597 -7.56 -7.42 -0.58
C ASP A 597 -8.48 -6.71 -1.58
N LYS A 598 -9.40 -5.85 -1.10
CA LYS A 598 -10.35 -5.09 -1.91
C LYS A 598 -9.96 -3.62 -2.02
N THR A 599 -8.83 -3.36 -2.65
CA THR A 599 -8.35 -2.00 -2.94
C THR A 599 -8.82 -1.53 -4.31
N SER A 600 -8.60 -0.26 -4.62
CA SER A 600 -8.92 0.32 -5.94
C SER A 600 -8.21 -0.35 -7.12
N GLU A 601 -7.10 -1.07 -6.85
CA GLU A 601 -6.34 -1.80 -7.87
C GLU A 601 -6.92 -3.19 -8.16
N HIS A 602 -7.53 -3.81 -7.18
CA HIS A 602 -7.87 -5.23 -7.22
C HIS A 602 -9.37 -5.49 -7.22
N SER A 603 -10.21 -4.54 -6.77
CA SER A 603 -11.66 -4.74 -6.69
C SER A 603 -12.40 -4.10 -7.83
N TYR A 604 -13.31 -4.85 -8.44
CA TYR A 604 -14.22 -4.37 -9.49
C TYR A 604 -15.64 -4.12 -8.96
N LYS A 605 -15.95 -4.52 -7.74
CA LYS A 605 -17.20 -4.11 -7.06
C LYS A 605 -17.26 -2.58 -7.00
N TYR A 606 -18.44 -2.02 -7.18
CA TYR A 606 -18.71 -0.58 -7.30
C TYR A 606 -18.19 0.10 -8.57
N LEU A 607 -17.27 -0.50 -9.33
CA LEU A 607 -16.72 0.10 -10.55
C LEU A 607 -17.81 0.22 -11.64
N LYS A 608 -17.91 1.42 -12.25
CA LYS A 608 -18.79 1.71 -13.39
C LYS A 608 -17.97 2.13 -14.60
N LEU A 609 -18.45 1.75 -15.77
CA LEU A 609 -17.93 2.22 -17.06
C LEU A 609 -18.93 3.14 -17.75
N GLN A 610 -18.41 4.02 -18.61
CA GLN A 610 -19.19 4.91 -19.47
C GLN A 610 -18.61 4.88 -20.89
N ASP A 611 -19.40 5.30 -21.88
CA ASP A 611 -18.96 5.29 -23.27
C ASP A 611 -17.97 6.43 -23.57
N LYS A 612 -18.17 7.60 -22.94
CA LYS A 612 -17.30 8.75 -23.16
C LYS A 612 -16.00 8.64 -22.35
N ILE A 613 -14.93 9.19 -22.92
CA ILE A 613 -13.65 9.31 -22.23
C ILE A 613 -13.75 10.48 -21.24
N VAL A 614 -13.26 10.29 -20.02
CA VAL A 614 -13.18 11.33 -19.00
C VAL A 614 -12.28 12.47 -19.49
N THR A 615 -12.71 13.70 -19.32
CA THR A 615 -11.90 14.88 -19.68
C THR A 615 -11.03 15.33 -18.50
N THR A 616 -9.93 16.01 -18.80
CA THR A 616 -9.06 16.63 -17.79
C THR A 616 -9.86 17.57 -16.89
N LYS A 617 -10.77 18.38 -17.48
CA LYS A 617 -11.63 19.30 -16.74
C LYS A 617 -12.56 18.56 -15.76
N GLU A 618 -13.23 17.49 -16.21
CA GLU A 618 -14.08 16.68 -15.34
C GLU A 618 -13.29 16.08 -14.18
N MET A 619 -12.06 15.63 -14.41
CA MET A 619 -11.19 15.10 -13.35
C MET A 619 -10.80 16.19 -12.34
N ASP A 620 -10.47 17.40 -12.78
CA ASP A 620 -10.09 18.50 -11.90
C ASP A 620 -11.27 18.98 -11.02
N GLU A 621 -12.47 19.05 -11.60
CA GLU A 621 -13.70 19.35 -10.86
C GLU A 621 -14.03 18.25 -9.86
N PHE A 622 -13.92 16.99 -10.30
CA PHE A 622 -14.15 15.82 -9.43
C PHE A 622 -13.21 15.81 -8.23
N ARG A 623 -11.90 16.02 -8.43
CA ARG A 623 -10.91 15.98 -7.34
C ARG A 623 -11.22 16.97 -6.22
N LYS A 624 -11.60 18.20 -6.57
CA LYS A 624 -11.94 19.21 -5.57
C LYS A 624 -13.12 18.75 -4.72
N LYS A 625 -14.20 18.32 -5.39
CA LYS A 625 -15.41 17.86 -4.71
C LYS A 625 -15.18 16.58 -3.89
N PHE A 626 -14.45 15.62 -4.45
CA PHE A 626 -14.21 14.31 -3.81
C PHE A 626 -13.31 14.43 -2.57
N ALA A 627 -12.35 15.35 -2.56
CA ALA A 627 -11.51 15.58 -1.38
C ALA A 627 -12.35 16.04 -0.18
N ASP A 628 -13.28 17.00 -0.40
CA ASP A 628 -14.17 17.49 0.64
C ASP A 628 -15.16 16.40 1.11
N GLU A 629 -15.73 15.65 0.15
CA GLU A 629 -16.66 14.55 0.45
C GLU A 629 -15.95 13.45 1.25
N LYS A 630 -14.72 13.08 0.87
CA LYS A 630 -13.91 12.08 1.57
C LYS A 630 -13.59 12.53 2.99
N ALA A 631 -13.10 13.76 3.17
CA ALA A 631 -12.77 14.30 4.48
C ALA A 631 -14.00 14.29 5.42
N LYS A 632 -15.15 14.72 4.91
CA LYS A 632 -16.42 14.68 5.66
C LYS A 632 -16.84 13.24 6.00
N SER A 633 -16.82 12.34 5.02
CA SER A 633 -17.19 10.93 5.21
C SER A 633 -16.30 10.25 6.26
N ASN A 634 -14.98 10.49 6.19
CA ASN A 634 -14.03 9.91 7.13
C ASN A 634 -14.23 10.48 8.56
N ALA A 635 -14.49 11.79 8.69
CA ALA A 635 -14.79 12.41 9.99
C ALA A 635 -16.09 11.86 10.59
N ASP A 636 -17.15 11.72 9.79
CA ASP A 636 -18.43 11.12 10.22
C ASP A 636 -18.24 9.64 10.61
N TYR A 637 -17.44 8.89 9.87
CA TYR A 637 -17.08 7.51 10.22
C TYR A 637 -16.42 7.42 11.59
N GLN A 638 -15.37 8.25 11.84
CA GLN A 638 -14.68 8.26 13.12
C GLN A 638 -15.60 8.63 14.30
N LYS A 639 -16.48 9.63 14.15
CA LYS A 639 -17.46 10.01 15.18
C LYS A 639 -18.43 8.88 15.52
N ASN A 640 -18.72 8.00 14.56
CA ASN A 640 -19.66 6.90 14.72
C ASN A 640 -19.02 5.61 15.24
N LEU A 641 -17.68 5.55 15.37
CA LEU A 641 -17.00 4.35 15.88
C LEU A 641 -17.36 4.02 17.32
N ASP A 642 -17.60 5.03 18.16
CA ASP A 642 -17.96 4.84 19.57
C ASP A 642 -19.25 4.03 19.78
N ARG A 643 -20.18 4.01 18.81
CA ARG A 643 -21.39 3.20 18.85
C ARG A 643 -21.12 1.69 18.91
N HIS A 644 -19.96 1.26 18.46
CA HIS A 644 -19.54 -0.13 18.46
C HIS A 644 -18.88 -0.56 19.78
N ILE A 645 -18.58 0.38 20.68
CA ILE A 645 -17.97 0.07 21.98
C ILE A 645 -19.09 -0.41 22.93
N GLN A 646 -18.97 -1.64 23.41
CA GLN A 646 -19.91 -2.19 24.39
C GLN A 646 -19.52 -1.80 25.81
N ASP A 647 -20.56 -1.54 26.66
CA ASP A 647 -20.42 -1.27 28.10
C ASP A 647 -19.93 -2.47 28.91
#